data_d48b55ca9e3ef347ed7e5567b762f9e3
#
_entry.id   d48b55ca9e3ef347ed7e5567b762f9e3
#
_cell.length_a   1.000
_cell.length_b   1.000
_cell.length_c   1.000
_cell.angle_alpha   90.00
_cell.angle_beta   90.00
_cell.angle_gamma   90.00
#
_symmetry.space_group_name_H-M   'P 1'
#
loop_
_entity.id
_entity.type
_entity.pdbx_description
1 polymer ?
#
loop_
_entity_poly.entity_id
_entity_poly.type
_entity_poly.pdbx_seq_one_letter_code
_entity_poly.pdbx_strand_id
1 'polypeptide(L)'
;MKTILNEFNNLLMEKFGFSLRTYQEYVIKDIINSVSQGNNFIVVSMPTGSGKTLIEIFTAYYALKTSKSRILVLEPTRFLCDQMYSKLWSKLFDNIVGKEYEGNCSSFLDANKKIVISTPQTALKCATAIKEEFNVVIINEIHHAFGGKHYRDLLVKLNPNFVFGFTALLPSKKRYSLDTRVQSLLGEPTILNYDFKKLSEIDPSFQPPKAIADLFDAEMNEIEETVYNNFFCGNIPGDPRAIKFLENTLVRYGKRAFCESLKRAIVKNRILEYDSDSAKLCNSNEPSHKARALCEIFLVYDVKNNDSLKPIIVFTSRKATAYEFKEVIVRSIGLSTHKVEVLTSDMSKEERLNLMKRAKEGHVDVIISTLVGEEGVDIPEAGLLIMSDTPKSPLRFYQRLGRLIRLASPKKIKYLVLTLTPKTREYGDVEEALWNLYSEGVDVNYIIYNLNEKGPELRILDILDKFSNIYNDVAIPYTLITLGRVISDPITYLLNIAKSDENFIEDLKNMGFNIESDKDLSNLFFLILTSPWLRGYVEIKRILKNLDKQINKGSFSEVLDKAIYNNHVFYIYDVELLSDFIFKELKRLYDDSKSEGITYCENAFFRLDRKSILKLFMKIFPFKLLDNIKERLKDLVHTLEENLKNFKENKYYSLRIDYGRYNDKNKSLSSKIIISVSVDVRIYLEAHINYYNISIKNEETYKKIRELITLNLLAIGYRSIEKFFELYEETTS
;
A
#
# COMPACT_ATOMS: atom_id res chain seq x y z
N MET A 1 -30.05 -24.39 -1.02
CA MET A 1 -28.76 -23.95 -1.59
C MET A 1 -28.42 -24.67 -2.90
N LYS A 2 -28.21 -25.99 -2.89
CA LYS A 2 -27.79 -26.76 -4.08
C LYS A 2 -28.72 -26.58 -5.31
N THR A 3 -30.03 -26.52 -5.07
CA THR A 3 -31.05 -26.28 -6.11
C THR A 3 -30.90 -24.90 -6.74
N ILE A 4 -30.75 -23.83 -5.92
CA ILE A 4 -30.60 -22.43 -6.38
C ILE A 4 -29.28 -22.27 -7.17
N LEU A 5 -28.20 -22.93 -6.73
CA LEU A 5 -26.92 -22.91 -7.43
C LEU A 5 -27.00 -23.58 -8.81
N ASN A 6 -27.69 -24.73 -8.89
CA ASN A 6 -27.90 -25.43 -10.16
C ASN A 6 -28.80 -24.62 -11.11
N GLU A 7 -29.86 -23.98 -10.59
CA GLU A 7 -30.72 -23.09 -11.40
C GLU A 7 -29.91 -21.92 -11.95
N PHE A 8 -29.03 -21.32 -11.16
CA PHE A 8 -28.18 -20.23 -11.58
C PHE A 8 -27.14 -20.66 -12.63
N ASN A 9 -26.50 -21.83 -12.46
CA ASN A 9 -25.58 -22.37 -13.45
C ASN A 9 -26.29 -22.67 -14.78
N ASN A 10 -27.53 -23.19 -14.74
CA ASN A 10 -28.32 -23.42 -15.96
C ASN A 10 -28.66 -22.09 -16.65
N LEU A 11 -29.00 -21.05 -15.88
CA LEU A 11 -29.26 -19.70 -16.41
C LEU A 11 -28.03 -19.09 -17.06
N LEU A 12 -26.85 -19.25 -16.45
CA LEU A 12 -25.58 -18.82 -17.04
C LEU A 12 -25.26 -19.57 -18.32
N MET A 13 -25.47 -20.88 -18.34
CA MET A 13 -25.25 -21.72 -19.52
C MET A 13 -26.16 -21.31 -20.65
N GLU A 14 -27.45 -21.10 -20.38
CA GLU A 14 -28.43 -20.64 -21.37
C GLU A 14 -28.11 -19.27 -21.97
N LYS A 15 -27.80 -18.29 -21.10
CA LYS A 15 -27.62 -16.89 -21.52
C LYS A 15 -26.22 -16.59 -22.06
N PHE A 16 -25.18 -17.31 -21.64
CA PHE A 16 -23.79 -16.97 -21.93
C PHE A 16 -22.90 -18.15 -22.34
N GLY A 17 -23.38 -19.42 -22.25
CA GLY A 17 -22.62 -20.61 -22.64
C GLY A 17 -21.51 -21.01 -21.66
N PHE A 18 -21.56 -20.57 -20.39
CA PHE A 18 -20.62 -20.98 -19.35
C PHE A 18 -21.32 -21.18 -17.99
N SER A 19 -20.65 -21.85 -17.06
CA SER A 19 -21.09 -22.03 -15.67
C SER A 19 -20.07 -21.44 -14.70
N LEU A 20 -20.43 -21.38 -13.43
CA LEU A 20 -19.50 -21.01 -12.35
C LEU A 20 -18.34 -22.01 -12.28
N ARG A 21 -17.15 -21.50 -11.95
CA ARG A 21 -15.98 -22.32 -11.66
C ARG A 21 -16.05 -22.90 -10.25
N THR A 22 -15.33 -23.97 -9.99
CA THR A 22 -15.31 -24.65 -8.69
C THR A 22 -15.01 -23.71 -7.53
N TYR A 23 -13.99 -22.84 -7.67
CA TYR A 23 -13.66 -21.87 -6.63
C TYR A 23 -14.75 -20.80 -6.43
N GLN A 24 -15.49 -20.41 -7.48
CA GLN A 24 -16.61 -19.46 -7.35
C GLN A 24 -17.75 -20.09 -6.57
N GLU A 25 -18.06 -21.35 -6.84
CA GLU A 25 -19.06 -22.09 -6.05
C GLU A 25 -18.63 -22.25 -4.59
N TYR A 26 -17.34 -22.46 -4.34
CA TYR A 26 -16.79 -22.52 -2.99
C TYR A 26 -17.00 -21.21 -2.24
N VAL A 27 -16.62 -20.08 -2.84
CA VAL A 27 -16.81 -18.74 -2.25
C VAL A 27 -18.28 -18.45 -1.98
N ILE A 28 -19.17 -18.83 -2.90
CA ILE A 28 -20.61 -18.71 -2.73
C ILE A 28 -21.09 -19.51 -1.50
N LYS A 29 -20.59 -20.74 -1.33
CA LYS A 29 -20.92 -21.57 -0.15
C LYS A 29 -20.47 -20.89 1.14
N ASP A 30 -19.28 -20.31 1.15
CA ASP A 30 -18.77 -19.58 2.32
C ASP A 30 -19.60 -18.33 2.65
N ILE A 31 -20.06 -17.59 1.64
CA ILE A 31 -21.00 -16.45 1.85
C ILE A 31 -22.29 -16.95 2.50
N ILE A 32 -22.88 -17.99 1.95
CA ILE A 32 -24.16 -18.52 2.48
C ILE A 32 -24.00 -19.09 3.89
N ASN A 33 -22.90 -19.79 4.15
CA ASN A 33 -22.59 -20.29 5.49
C ASN A 33 -22.44 -19.13 6.49
N SER A 34 -21.76 -18.05 6.09
CA SER A 34 -21.64 -16.84 6.93
C SER A 34 -22.99 -16.21 7.24
N VAL A 35 -23.88 -16.12 6.24
CA VAL A 35 -25.28 -15.66 6.46
C VAL A 35 -26.01 -16.57 7.43
N SER A 36 -25.86 -17.90 7.28
CA SER A 36 -26.49 -18.89 8.15
C SER A 36 -25.99 -18.83 9.59
N GLN A 37 -24.81 -18.32 9.82
CA GLN A 37 -24.21 -18.06 11.13
C GLN A 37 -24.65 -16.73 11.74
N GLY A 38 -25.53 -15.99 11.08
CA GLY A 38 -26.06 -14.71 11.54
C GLY A 38 -25.22 -13.49 11.21
N ASN A 39 -24.23 -13.61 10.31
CA ASN A 39 -23.45 -12.47 9.88
C ASN A 39 -24.23 -11.64 8.86
N ASN A 40 -24.43 -10.38 9.16
CA ASN A 40 -25.20 -9.45 8.34
C ASN A 40 -24.34 -8.55 7.46
N PHE A 41 -23.06 -8.44 7.77
CA PHE A 41 -22.09 -7.65 6.99
C PHE A 41 -20.93 -8.56 6.55
N ILE A 42 -20.95 -8.96 5.28
CA ILE A 42 -19.95 -9.88 4.71
C ILE A 42 -19.17 -9.16 3.63
N VAL A 43 -17.86 -9.24 3.72
CA VAL A 43 -16.93 -8.67 2.73
C VAL A 43 -16.11 -9.77 2.08
N VAL A 44 -16.17 -9.86 0.75
CA VAL A 44 -15.43 -10.82 -0.06
C VAL A 44 -14.28 -10.10 -0.74
N SER A 45 -13.07 -10.49 -0.42
CA SER A 45 -11.84 -10.01 -1.05
C SER A 45 -11.29 -11.09 -1.98
N MET A 46 -11.23 -10.80 -3.29
CA MET A 46 -10.75 -11.73 -4.31
C MET A 46 -9.94 -10.98 -5.38
N PRO A 47 -8.93 -11.62 -5.99
CA PRO A 47 -8.10 -10.98 -7.01
C PRO A 47 -8.90 -10.39 -8.17
N THR A 48 -8.35 -9.35 -8.79
CA THR A 48 -8.90 -8.81 -10.04
C THR A 48 -8.87 -9.91 -11.12
N GLY A 49 -9.96 -10.04 -11.88
CA GLY A 49 -10.07 -11.07 -12.93
C GLY A 49 -10.52 -12.44 -12.44
N SER A 50 -10.74 -12.66 -11.15
CA SER A 50 -11.29 -13.93 -10.61
C SER A 50 -12.79 -14.11 -10.83
N GLY A 51 -13.46 -13.16 -11.46
CA GLY A 51 -14.90 -13.25 -11.73
C GLY A 51 -15.79 -12.90 -10.53
N LYS A 52 -15.36 -12.01 -9.65
CA LYS A 52 -16.16 -11.47 -8.53
C LYS A 52 -17.58 -11.10 -8.92
N THR A 53 -17.75 -10.45 -10.08
CA THR A 53 -19.05 -10.02 -10.57
C THR A 53 -20.08 -11.15 -10.68
N LEU A 54 -19.67 -12.37 -11.01
CA LEU A 54 -20.60 -13.50 -11.04
C LEU A 54 -21.06 -13.90 -9.65
N ILE A 55 -20.20 -13.76 -8.66
CA ILE A 55 -20.53 -14.02 -7.23
C ILE A 55 -21.45 -12.93 -6.70
N GLU A 56 -21.23 -11.66 -7.08
CA GLU A 56 -22.15 -10.54 -6.77
C GLU A 56 -23.53 -10.80 -7.33
N ILE A 57 -23.61 -11.19 -8.62
CA ILE A 57 -24.87 -11.50 -9.30
C ILE A 57 -25.55 -12.70 -8.65
N PHE A 58 -24.80 -13.77 -8.33
CA PHE A 58 -25.37 -14.91 -7.61
C PHE A 58 -25.92 -14.50 -6.24
N THR A 59 -25.21 -13.63 -5.51
CA THR A 59 -25.66 -13.12 -4.20
C THR A 59 -27.00 -12.40 -4.32
N ALA A 60 -27.17 -11.58 -5.37
CA ALA A 60 -28.45 -10.95 -5.68
C ALA A 60 -29.53 -11.99 -6.06
N TYR A 61 -29.19 -12.95 -6.91
CA TYR A 61 -30.10 -14.01 -7.32
C TYR A 61 -30.60 -14.82 -6.12
N TYR A 62 -29.69 -15.20 -5.23
CA TYR A 62 -29.99 -15.91 -4.01
C TYR A 62 -30.91 -15.08 -3.09
N ALA A 63 -30.61 -13.79 -2.88
CA ALA A 63 -31.44 -12.91 -2.07
C ALA A 63 -32.84 -12.73 -2.66
N LEU A 64 -33.01 -12.59 -3.97
CA LEU A 64 -34.33 -12.54 -4.62
C LEU A 64 -35.16 -13.81 -4.39
N LYS A 65 -34.52 -14.98 -4.42
CA LYS A 65 -35.18 -16.26 -4.23
C LYS A 65 -35.57 -16.55 -2.78
N THR A 66 -34.79 -16.01 -1.81
CA THR A 66 -34.95 -16.34 -0.40
C THR A 66 -35.67 -15.26 0.40
N SER A 67 -35.44 -13.98 0.12
CA SER A 67 -35.96 -12.88 0.96
C SER A 67 -37.11 -12.07 0.34
N LYS A 68 -37.36 -12.22 -0.96
CA LYS A 68 -38.30 -11.39 -1.75
C LYS A 68 -38.09 -9.89 -1.63
N SER A 69 -36.95 -9.45 -1.07
CA SER A 69 -36.60 -8.05 -0.86
C SER A 69 -36.06 -7.44 -2.14
N ARG A 70 -36.22 -6.13 -2.29
CA ARG A 70 -35.51 -5.38 -3.32
C ARG A 70 -34.03 -5.25 -2.95
N ILE A 71 -33.17 -5.21 -3.98
CA ILE A 71 -31.73 -5.23 -3.84
C ILE A 71 -31.14 -3.95 -4.41
N LEU A 72 -30.33 -3.29 -3.62
CA LEU A 72 -29.54 -2.14 -4.07
C LEU A 72 -28.11 -2.58 -4.37
N VAL A 73 -27.65 -2.35 -5.60
CA VAL A 73 -26.26 -2.56 -6.01
C VAL A 73 -25.58 -1.22 -6.14
N LEU A 74 -24.50 -1.02 -5.40
CA LEU A 74 -23.74 0.23 -5.39
C LEU A 74 -22.43 0.10 -6.16
N GLU A 75 -22.28 0.98 -7.14
CA GLU A 75 -21.08 1.13 -7.94
C GLU A 75 -20.40 2.48 -7.64
N PRO A 76 -19.08 2.54 -7.52
CA PRO A 76 -18.40 3.80 -7.16
C PRO A 76 -18.51 4.89 -8.24
N THR A 77 -18.75 4.53 -9.49
CA THR A 77 -18.83 5.48 -10.61
C THR A 77 -20.00 5.20 -11.54
N ARG A 78 -20.47 6.26 -12.23
CA ARG A 78 -21.52 6.15 -13.27
C ARG A 78 -21.12 5.19 -14.39
N PHE A 79 -19.85 5.21 -14.75
CA PHE A 79 -19.31 4.34 -15.80
C PHE A 79 -19.45 2.86 -15.43
N LEU A 80 -19.15 2.53 -14.18
CA LEU A 80 -19.33 1.15 -13.66
C LEU A 80 -20.79 0.76 -13.59
N CYS A 81 -21.71 1.66 -13.20
CA CYS A 81 -23.15 1.40 -13.25
C CYS A 81 -23.58 0.98 -14.66
N ASP A 82 -23.14 1.68 -15.69
CA ASP A 82 -23.46 1.37 -17.07
C ASP A 82 -22.85 0.04 -17.53
N GLN A 83 -21.59 -0.19 -17.19
CA GLN A 83 -20.88 -1.39 -17.58
C GLN A 83 -21.50 -2.64 -16.93
N MET A 84 -21.80 -2.58 -15.65
CA MET A 84 -22.41 -3.69 -14.92
C MET A 84 -23.83 -3.95 -15.44
N TYR A 85 -24.64 -2.91 -15.59
CA TYR A 85 -25.98 -3.02 -16.14
C TYR A 85 -26.00 -3.69 -17.50
N SER A 86 -25.22 -3.17 -18.46
CA SER A 86 -25.30 -3.60 -19.87
C SER A 86 -24.66 -4.95 -20.18
N LYS A 87 -23.59 -5.32 -19.46
CA LYS A 87 -22.83 -6.54 -19.77
C LYS A 87 -23.49 -7.82 -19.26
N LEU A 88 -23.98 -7.79 -18.01
CA LEU A 88 -24.41 -9.01 -17.33
C LEU A 88 -25.80 -8.87 -16.70
N TRP A 89 -26.02 -7.83 -15.89
CA TRP A 89 -27.21 -7.75 -15.06
C TRP A 89 -28.52 -7.68 -15.86
N SER A 90 -28.60 -6.80 -16.86
CA SER A 90 -29.82 -6.67 -17.69
C SER A 90 -30.07 -7.92 -18.54
N LYS A 91 -29.02 -8.65 -18.92
CA LYS A 91 -29.15 -9.89 -19.70
C LYS A 91 -29.60 -11.09 -18.86
N LEU A 92 -29.26 -11.12 -17.56
CA LEU A 92 -29.63 -12.18 -16.66
C LEU A 92 -31.00 -11.98 -16.01
N PHE A 93 -31.34 -10.74 -15.71
CA PHE A 93 -32.55 -10.42 -14.95
C PHE A 93 -33.59 -9.62 -15.74
N ASP A 94 -33.32 -9.39 -17.03
CA ASP A 94 -34.25 -8.73 -17.96
C ASP A 94 -34.87 -7.43 -17.38
N ASN A 95 -36.20 -7.31 -17.38
CA ASN A 95 -36.92 -6.10 -16.98
C ASN A 95 -36.92 -5.78 -15.48
N ILE A 96 -36.48 -6.69 -14.63
CA ILE A 96 -36.49 -6.45 -13.17
C ILE A 96 -35.28 -5.65 -12.65
N VAL A 97 -34.29 -5.37 -13.53
CA VAL A 97 -33.15 -4.52 -13.18
C VAL A 97 -33.40 -3.07 -13.61
N GLY A 98 -33.15 -2.15 -12.73
CA GLY A 98 -33.09 -0.72 -12.98
C GLY A 98 -31.68 -0.16 -12.85
N LYS A 99 -31.42 0.95 -13.51
CA LYS A 99 -30.18 1.70 -13.41
C LYS A 99 -30.49 3.15 -13.09
N GLU A 100 -29.82 3.75 -12.09
CA GLU A 100 -30.09 5.09 -11.64
C GLU A 100 -28.84 5.82 -11.14
N TYR A 101 -28.42 6.88 -11.80
CA TYR A 101 -27.32 7.74 -11.38
C TYR A 101 -27.49 9.22 -11.75
N GLU A 102 -28.61 9.57 -12.35
CA GLU A 102 -28.94 10.96 -12.73
C GLU A 102 -29.70 11.70 -11.62
N GLY A 103 -30.26 10.96 -10.69
CA GLY A 103 -30.87 11.50 -9.48
C GLY A 103 -32.33 11.91 -9.61
N ASN A 104 -33.03 11.42 -10.65
CA ASN A 104 -34.48 11.53 -10.80
C ASN A 104 -35.26 10.43 -10.06
N CYS A 105 -34.56 9.43 -9.53
CA CYS A 105 -35.07 8.33 -8.73
C CYS A 105 -36.08 7.40 -9.43
N SER A 106 -36.19 7.46 -10.76
CA SER A 106 -37.21 6.70 -11.50
C SER A 106 -37.13 5.18 -11.27
N SER A 107 -35.92 4.60 -11.36
CA SER A 107 -35.73 3.16 -11.10
C SER A 107 -35.96 2.78 -9.65
N PHE A 108 -35.79 3.69 -8.72
CA PHE A 108 -36.07 3.45 -7.30
C PHE A 108 -37.58 3.42 -7.01
N LEU A 109 -38.34 4.27 -7.69
CA LEU A 109 -39.79 4.38 -7.50
C LEU A 109 -40.58 3.31 -8.27
N ASP A 110 -39.99 2.68 -9.28
CA ASP A 110 -40.61 1.60 -10.03
C ASP A 110 -40.57 0.28 -9.24
N ALA A 111 -41.71 -0.16 -8.72
CA ALA A 111 -41.84 -1.40 -7.95
C ALA A 111 -41.51 -2.67 -8.74
N ASN A 112 -41.53 -2.62 -10.08
CA ASN A 112 -41.11 -3.72 -10.94
C ASN A 112 -39.59 -3.92 -10.94
N LYS A 113 -38.83 -2.90 -10.62
CA LYS A 113 -37.37 -2.97 -10.51
C LYS A 113 -36.98 -3.58 -9.17
N LYS A 114 -36.75 -4.89 -9.17
CA LYS A 114 -36.34 -5.63 -7.97
C LYS A 114 -34.87 -5.44 -7.63
N ILE A 115 -34.05 -5.11 -8.62
CA ILE A 115 -32.61 -4.78 -8.47
C ILE A 115 -32.40 -3.37 -9.03
N VAL A 116 -31.77 -2.48 -8.26
CA VAL A 116 -31.38 -1.14 -8.72
C VAL A 116 -29.88 -0.97 -8.60
N ILE A 117 -29.22 -0.69 -9.74
CA ILE A 117 -27.79 -0.40 -9.79
C ILE A 117 -27.61 1.11 -9.76
N SER A 118 -26.88 1.64 -8.78
CA SER A 118 -26.76 3.08 -8.58
C SER A 118 -25.41 3.49 -8.01
N THR A 119 -25.08 4.78 -8.16
CA THR A 119 -23.97 5.36 -7.39
C THR A 119 -24.41 5.71 -5.97
N PRO A 120 -23.50 5.68 -4.97
CA PRO A 120 -23.87 5.98 -3.58
C PRO A 120 -24.46 7.38 -3.39
N GLN A 121 -24.00 8.36 -4.17
CA GLN A 121 -24.52 9.74 -4.12
C GLN A 121 -25.98 9.81 -4.56
N THR A 122 -26.32 9.13 -5.65
CA THR A 122 -27.68 9.09 -6.18
C THR A 122 -28.60 8.28 -5.28
N ALA A 123 -28.15 7.10 -4.85
CA ALA A 123 -28.91 6.28 -3.91
C ALA A 123 -29.21 7.03 -2.61
N LEU A 124 -28.25 7.79 -2.06
CA LEU A 124 -28.45 8.61 -0.87
C LEU A 124 -29.50 9.71 -1.09
N LYS A 125 -29.51 10.34 -2.26
CA LYS A 125 -30.50 11.35 -2.64
C LYS A 125 -31.91 10.74 -2.67
N CYS A 126 -32.06 9.54 -3.21
CA CYS A 126 -33.33 8.83 -3.34
C CYS A 126 -33.77 8.09 -2.06
N ALA A 127 -32.88 7.89 -1.11
CA ALA A 127 -33.10 7.04 0.07
C ALA A 127 -34.26 7.49 0.97
N THR A 128 -34.67 8.76 0.94
CA THR A 128 -35.82 9.26 1.73
C THR A 128 -37.15 8.69 1.26
N ALA A 129 -37.26 8.39 -0.04
CA ALA A 129 -38.50 7.87 -0.64
C ALA A 129 -38.61 6.34 -0.59
N ILE A 130 -37.51 5.62 -0.21
CA ILE A 130 -37.38 4.17 -0.43
C ILE A 130 -36.86 3.38 0.78
N LYS A 131 -36.83 3.98 1.99
CA LYS A 131 -36.11 3.46 3.15
C LYS A 131 -36.47 2.01 3.53
N GLU A 132 -37.70 1.58 3.35
CA GLU A 132 -38.16 0.27 3.84
C GLU A 132 -38.12 -0.85 2.80
N GLU A 133 -37.71 -0.55 1.55
CA GLU A 133 -37.79 -1.50 0.45
C GLU A 133 -36.51 -2.26 0.16
N PHE A 134 -35.35 -1.68 0.45
CA PHE A 134 -34.03 -2.24 0.12
C PHE A 134 -33.35 -2.83 1.36
N ASN A 135 -33.69 -4.07 1.69
CA ASN A 135 -33.13 -4.77 2.85
C ASN A 135 -31.78 -5.45 2.55
N VAL A 136 -31.39 -5.55 1.29
CA VAL A 136 -30.12 -6.13 0.85
C VAL A 136 -29.35 -5.09 0.03
N VAL A 137 -28.15 -4.80 0.45
CA VAL A 137 -27.23 -3.89 -0.26
C VAL A 137 -25.98 -4.66 -0.68
N ILE A 138 -25.69 -4.61 -1.97
CA ILE A 138 -24.45 -5.17 -2.55
C ILE A 138 -23.56 -3.99 -2.95
N ILE A 139 -22.30 -4.01 -2.50
CA ILE A 139 -21.36 -2.92 -2.74
C ILE A 139 -20.15 -3.45 -3.49
N ASN A 140 -20.04 -3.07 -4.76
CA ASN A 140 -18.83 -3.31 -5.53
C ASN A 140 -17.74 -2.32 -5.14
N GLU A 141 -16.49 -2.76 -5.12
CA GLU A 141 -15.33 -2.02 -4.62
C GLU A 141 -15.60 -1.44 -3.21
N ILE A 142 -16.04 -2.32 -2.29
CA ILE A 142 -16.47 -1.98 -0.91
C ILE A 142 -15.42 -1.16 -0.14
N HIS A 143 -14.14 -1.20 -0.52
CA HIS A 143 -13.10 -0.39 0.11
C HIS A 143 -13.38 1.12 0.04
N HIS A 144 -14.22 1.58 -0.91
CA HIS A 144 -14.70 2.96 -0.95
C HIS A 144 -15.72 3.28 0.15
N ALA A 145 -16.44 2.29 0.65
CA ALA A 145 -17.39 2.48 1.74
C ALA A 145 -16.70 2.70 3.08
N PHE A 146 -15.50 2.16 3.26
CA PHE A 146 -14.69 2.37 4.45
C PHE A 146 -14.10 3.79 4.46
N GLY A 147 -14.68 4.66 5.28
CA GLY A 147 -14.38 6.09 5.35
C GLY A 147 -15.10 6.97 4.32
N GLY A 148 -15.92 6.40 3.45
CA GLY A 148 -16.70 7.12 2.44
C GLY A 148 -18.00 7.72 3.02
N LYS A 149 -18.10 9.06 3.04
CA LYS A 149 -19.26 9.77 3.61
C LYS A 149 -20.61 9.33 3.02
N HIS A 150 -20.70 9.25 1.69
CA HIS A 150 -21.97 8.92 1.02
C HIS A 150 -22.43 7.49 1.29
N TYR A 151 -21.51 6.54 1.35
CA TYR A 151 -21.81 5.15 1.70
C TYR A 151 -22.29 5.05 3.15
N ARG A 152 -21.58 5.69 4.07
CA ARG A 152 -21.95 5.75 5.49
C ARG A 152 -23.34 6.31 5.67
N ASP A 153 -23.59 7.52 5.13
CA ASP A 153 -24.87 8.21 5.32
C ASP A 153 -26.03 7.43 4.67
N LEU A 154 -25.75 6.74 3.56
CA LEU A 154 -26.72 5.86 2.90
C LEU A 154 -27.04 4.62 3.73
N LEU A 155 -26.03 3.88 4.21
CA LEU A 155 -26.24 2.68 5.02
C LEU A 155 -26.96 2.98 6.33
N VAL A 156 -26.59 4.06 7.00
CA VAL A 156 -27.29 4.52 8.21
C VAL A 156 -28.75 4.87 7.91
N LYS A 157 -29.03 5.48 6.76
CA LYS A 157 -30.39 5.91 6.39
C LYS A 157 -31.26 4.74 5.94
N LEU A 158 -30.73 3.79 5.18
CA LEU A 158 -31.47 2.61 4.71
C LEU A 158 -31.64 1.56 5.80
N ASN A 159 -30.68 1.43 6.70
CA ASN A 159 -30.65 0.38 7.74
C ASN A 159 -30.92 -1.02 7.16
N PRO A 160 -30.14 -1.49 6.18
CA PRO A 160 -30.40 -2.76 5.51
C PRO A 160 -30.14 -3.95 6.45
N ASN A 161 -30.86 -5.05 6.21
CA ASN A 161 -30.66 -6.28 6.97
C ASN A 161 -29.35 -6.98 6.62
N PHE A 162 -28.91 -6.86 5.35
CA PHE A 162 -27.68 -7.49 4.87
C PHE A 162 -26.88 -6.53 3.97
N VAL A 163 -25.57 -6.52 4.20
CA VAL A 163 -24.61 -5.84 3.32
C VAL A 163 -23.58 -6.84 2.84
N PHE A 164 -23.46 -6.97 1.53
CA PHE A 164 -22.42 -7.78 0.87
C PHE A 164 -21.47 -6.85 0.15
N GLY A 165 -20.20 -6.88 0.52
CA GLY A 165 -19.17 -6.06 -0.10
C GLY A 165 -18.19 -6.90 -0.90
N PHE A 166 -17.76 -6.40 -2.06
CA PHE A 166 -16.81 -7.08 -2.93
C PHE A 166 -15.65 -6.14 -3.25
N THR A 167 -14.43 -6.65 -3.22
CA THR A 167 -13.23 -5.88 -3.56
C THR A 167 -12.10 -6.78 -4.02
N ALA A 168 -11.11 -6.23 -4.70
CA ALA A 168 -9.88 -6.95 -5.02
C ALA A 168 -9.05 -7.21 -3.75
N LEU A 169 -9.00 -6.22 -2.87
CA LEU A 169 -8.29 -6.25 -1.61
C LEU A 169 -8.95 -5.25 -0.65
N LEU A 170 -9.12 -5.63 0.61
CA LEU A 170 -9.52 -4.71 1.67
C LEU A 170 -8.34 -4.46 2.61
N PRO A 171 -7.56 -3.39 2.41
CA PRO A 171 -6.41 -3.09 3.25
C PRO A 171 -6.77 -2.93 4.72
N SER A 172 -5.92 -3.45 5.61
CA SER A 172 -6.14 -3.39 7.06
C SER A 172 -6.39 -1.97 7.56
N LYS A 173 -5.66 -0.99 7.02
CA LYS A 173 -5.90 0.43 7.33
C LYS A 173 -7.32 0.90 6.98
N LYS A 174 -7.92 0.35 5.94
CA LYS A 174 -9.29 0.67 5.55
C LYS A 174 -10.32 0.05 6.50
N ARG A 175 -10.07 -1.16 7.00
CA ARG A 175 -10.97 -1.83 7.96
C ARG A 175 -11.24 -0.97 9.19
N TYR A 176 -10.20 -0.29 9.68
CA TYR A 176 -10.33 0.63 10.83
C TYR A 176 -11.03 1.96 10.52
N SER A 177 -11.32 2.26 9.26
CA SER A 177 -12.05 3.45 8.87
C SER A 177 -13.55 3.26 8.76
N LEU A 178 -14.09 2.11 9.17
CA LEU A 178 -15.53 1.87 9.23
C LEU A 178 -16.15 2.81 10.27
N ASP A 179 -17.17 3.53 9.87
CA ASP A 179 -17.88 4.45 10.76
C ASP A 179 -18.59 3.69 11.87
N THR A 180 -18.47 4.16 13.11
CA THR A 180 -19.05 3.52 14.29
C THR A 180 -20.56 3.34 14.22
N ARG A 181 -21.29 4.23 13.54
CA ARG A 181 -22.73 4.11 13.34
C ARG A 181 -23.09 2.95 12.43
N VAL A 182 -22.33 2.75 11.34
CA VAL A 182 -22.50 1.60 10.46
C VAL A 182 -22.17 0.31 11.21
N GLN A 183 -21.10 0.33 12.00
CA GLN A 183 -20.70 -0.80 12.84
C GLN A 183 -21.76 -1.13 13.92
N SER A 184 -22.38 -0.13 14.51
CA SER A 184 -23.47 -0.34 15.49
C SER A 184 -24.73 -0.93 14.84
N LEU A 185 -24.98 -0.65 13.57
CA LEU A 185 -26.15 -1.17 12.84
C LEU A 185 -25.92 -2.59 12.29
N LEU A 186 -24.76 -2.84 11.70
CA LEU A 186 -24.48 -4.05 10.93
C LEU A 186 -23.51 -5.02 11.62
N GLY A 187 -22.89 -4.60 12.71
CA GLY A 187 -21.80 -5.33 13.36
C GLY A 187 -20.45 -5.15 12.64
N GLU A 188 -19.45 -5.88 13.12
CA GLU A 188 -18.14 -5.99 12.46
C GLU A 188 -18.28 -6.78 11.16
N PRO A 189 -17.61 -6.36 10.07
CA PRO A 189 -17.66 -7.10 8.83
C PRO A 189 -16.93 -8.44 8.92
N THR A 190 -17.60 -9.50 8.54
CA THR A 190 -16.97 -10.81 8.33
C THR A 190 -16.22 -10.78 7.00
N ILE A 191 -14.89 -10.95 7.05
CA ILE A 191 -14.04 -10.84 5.86
C ILE A 191 -13.66 -12.22 5.36
N LEU A 192 -14.12 -12.55 4.16
CA LEU A 192 -13.75 -13.75 3.41
C LEU A 192 -12.64 -13.36 2.42
N ASN A 193 -11.41 -13.72 2.74
CA ASN A 193 -10.24 -13.34 1.95
C ASN A 193 -9.70 -14.51 1.13
N TYR A 194 -9.58 -14.29 -0.18
CA TYR A 194 -9.06 -15.25 -1.16
C TYR A 194 -8.02 -14.57 -2.02
N ASP A 195 -6.78 -14.99 -1.91
CA ASP A 195 -5.72 -14.60 -2.83
C ASP A 195 -5.59 -15.63 -3.99
N PHE A 196 -4.67 -15.40 -4.91
CA PHE A 196 -4.46 -16.31 -6.04
C PHE A 196 -4.05 -17.70 -5.57
N LYS A 197 -3.24 -17.82 -4.53
CA LYS A 197 -2.77 -19.11 -4.00
C LYS A 197 -3.92 -19.91 -3.42
N LYS A 198 -4.71 -19.28 -2.55
CA LYS A 198 -5.89 -19.93 -1.95
C LYS A 198 -6.91 -20.38 -2.98
N LEU A 199 -7.15 -19.58 -4.04
CA LEU A 199 -8.04 -19.99 -5.12
C LEU A 199 -7.50 -21.19 -5.89
N SER A 200 -6.19 -21.29 -6.10
CA SER A 200 -5.54 -22.45 -6.75
C SER A 200 -5.58 -23.70 -5.87
N GLU A 201 -5.51 -23.54 -4.56
CA GLU A 201 -5.67 -24.65 -3.60
C GLU A 201 -7.10 -25.22 -3.61
N ILE A 202 -8.10 -24.35 -3.77
CA ILE A 202 -9.52 -24.73 -3.87
C ILE A 202 -9.83 -25.37 -5.21
N ASP A 203 -9.28 -24.83 -6.29
CA ASP A 203 -9.53 -25.29 -7.66
C ASP A 203 -8.19 -25.42 -8.39
N PRO A 204 -7.64 -26.65 -8.50
CA PRO A 204 -6.37 -26.88 -9.19
C PRO A 204 -6.37 -26.48 -10.68
N SER A 205 -7.55 -26.32 -11.28
CA SER A 205 -7.66 -25.81 -12.65
C SER A 205 -7.43 -24.29 -12.73
N PHE A 206 -7.50 -23.62 -11.59
CA PHE A 206 -7.23 -22.19 -11.47
C PHE A 206 -5.73 -21.95 -11.41
N GLN A 207 -5.13 -21.74 -12.56
CA GLN A 207 -3.71 -21.42 -12.65
C GLN A 207 -3.54 -19.97 -13.14
N PRO A 208 -3.26 -19.01 -12.25
CA PRO A 208 -2.99 -17.65 -12.68
C PRO A 208 -1.70 -17.63 -13.51
N PRO A 209 -1.66 -16.84 -14.57
CA PRO A 209 -0.44 -16.66 -15.32
C PRO A 209 0.60 -15.98 -14.43
N LYS A 210 1.85 -16.41 -14.57
CA LYS A 210 2.96 -15.82 -13.82
C LYS A 210 3.60 -14.69 -14.63
N ALA A 211 3.93 -13.61 -13.96
CA ALA A 211 4.60 -12.47 -14.56
C ALA A 211 6.09 -12.45 -14.18
N ILE A 212 6.94 -12.17 -15.15
CA ILE A 212 8.36 -11.91 -14.92
C ILE A 212 8.51 -10.44 -14.58
N ALA A 213 9.05 -10.13 -13.40
CA ALA A 213 9.26 -8.76 -12.95
C ALA A 213 10.66 -8.27 -13.27
N ASP A 214 10.74 -7.06 -13.80
CA ASP A 214 11.97 -6.34 -14.10
C ASP A 214 11.97 -4.96 -13.44
N LEU A 215 13.11 -4.58 -12.87
CA LEU A 215 13.34 -3.26 -12.29
C LEU A 215 14.24 -2.49 -13.26
N PHE A 216 13.73 -1.39 -13.80
CA PHE A 216 14.40 -0.60 -14.80
C PHE A 216 14.77 0.78 -14.26
N ASP A 217 16.04 1.14 -14.34
CA ASP A 217 16.56 2.40 -13.86
C ASP A 217 16.19 3.54 -14.82
N ALA A 218 15.52 4.56 -14.28
CA ALA A 218 15.22 5.80 -14.97
C ALA A 218 16.20 6.88 -14.48
N GLU A 219 17.35 6.94 -15.10
CA GLU A 219 18.42 7.85 -14.67
C GLU A 219 18.11 9.31 -15.03
N MET A 220 18.25 10.19 -14.04
CA MET A 220 18.21 11.64 -14.27
C MET A 220 19.44 12.10 -15.05
N ASN A 221 19.26 13.08 -15.93
CA ASN A 221 20.40 13.79 -16.49
C ASN A 221 20.89 14.85 -15.49
N GLU A 222 22.01 15.47 -15.79
CA GLU A 222 22.71 16.43 -14.91
C GLU A 222 21.81 17.59 -14.46
N ILE A 223 20.96 18.12 -15.35
CA ILE A 223 20.03 19.21 -15.00
C ILE A 223 18.93 18.72 -14.09
N GLU A 224 18.35 17.55 -14.36
CA GLU A 224 17.31 16.93 -13.53
C GLU A 224 17.86 16.61 -12.13
N GLU A 225 19.08 16.08 -12.05
CA GLU A 225 19.76 15.76 -10.78
C GLU A 225 20.05 17.03 -9.97
N THR A 226 20.54 18.10 -10.62
CA THR A 226 20.78 19.39 -9.98
C THR A 226 19.49 19.96 -9.38
N VAL A 227 18.40 20.00 -10.16
CA VAL A 227 17.11 20.47 -9.67
C VAL A 227 16.58 19.57 -8.54
N TYR A 228 16.70 18.26 -8.70
CA TYR A 228 16.31 17.32 -7.64
C TYR A 228 17.05 17.63 -6.33
N ASN A 229 18.37 17.79 -6.38
CA ASN A 229 19.20 18.10 -5.20
C ASN A 229 18.79 19.43 -4.56
N ASN A 230 18.53 20.48 -5.34
CA ASN A 230 18.08 21.76 -4.83
C ASN A 230 16.76 21.65 -4.05
N PHE A 231 15.80 20.90 -4.56
CA PHE A 231 14.52 20.67 -3.87
C PHE A 231 14.67 19.70 -2.69
N PHE A 232 15.48 18.68 -2.84
CA PHE A 232 15.74 17.68 -1.81
C PHE A 232 16.41 18.30 -0.59
N CYS A 233 17.41 19.16 -0.80
CA CYS A 233 18.12 19.89 0.24
C CYS A 233 17.32 21.07 0.84
N GLY A 234 16.21 21.47 0.22
CA GLY A 234 15.44 22.61 0.67
C GLY A 234 16.10 23.96 0.38
N ASN A 235 17.00 24.01 -0.63
CA ASN A 235 17.68 25.25 -1.08
C ASN A 235 16.72 26.23 -1.77
N ILE A 236 15.50 25.78 -2.05
CA ILE A 236 14.48 26.59 -2.70
C ILE A 236 13.64 27.30 -1.65
N PRO A 237 13.51 28.64 -1.72
CA PRO A 237 12.68 29.39 -0.78
C PRO A 237 11.19 29.14 -1.03
N GLY A 238 10.47 28.73 0.02
CA GLY A 238 9.04 28.49 -0.09
C GLY A 238 8.44 27.61 1.01
N ASP A 239 7.20 27.18 0.79
CA ASP A 239 6.49 26.26 1.69
C ASP A 239 7.17 24.88 1.67
N PRO A 240 7.67 24.36 2.82
CA PRO A 240 8.32 23.05 2.87
C PRO A 240 7.46 21.88 2.32
N ARG A 241 6.13 21.99 2.46
CA ARG A 241 5.22 20.97 1.91
C ARG A 241 5.15 21.03 0.39
N ALA A 242 5.22 22.24 -0.18
CA ALA A 242 5.25 22.43 -1.62
C ALA A 242 6.59 21.96 -2.22
N ILE A 243 7.70 22.28 -1.56
CA ILE A 243 9.05 21.82 -1.91
C ILE A 243 9.08 20.29 -1.96
N LYS A 244 8.65 19.64 -0.89
CA LYS A 244 8.61 18.17 -0.80
C LYS A 244 7.68 17.52 -1.82
N PHE A 245 6.55 18.15 -2.11
CA PHE A 245 5.64 17.70 -3.16
C PHE A 245 6.28 17.79 -4.55
N LEU A 246 7.00 18.89 -4.83
CA LEU A 246 7.66 19.12 -6.12
C LEU A 246 8.84 18.17 -6.32
N GLU A 247 9.68 17.97 -5.31
CA GLU A 247 10.73 16.96 -5.32
C GLU A 247 10.18 15.58 -5.71
N ASN A 248 9.14 15.14 -5.00
CA ASN A 248 8.49 13.88 -5.32
C ASN A 248 7.89 13.84 -6.73
N THR A 249 7.41 14.99 -7.20
CA THR A 249 6.80 15.07 -8.53
C THR A 249 7.85 14.89 -9.61
N LEU A 250 9.03 15.50 -9.45
CA LEU A 250 10.15 15.31 -10.38
C LEU A 250 10.58 13.85 -10.44
N VAL A 251 10.88 13.26 -9.29
CA VAL A 251 11.34 11.86 -9.18
C VAL A 251 10.36 10.88 -9.81
N ARG A 252 9.08 10.96 -9.45
CA ARG A 252 8.10 9.94 -9.79
C ARG A 252 7.46 10.12 -11.16
N TYR A 253 7.34 11.38 -11.60
CA TYR A 253 6.54 11.69 -12.78
C TYR A 253 7.32 12.44 -13.86
N GLY A 254 8.56 12.78 -13.59
CA GLY A 254 9.44 13.46 -14.54
C GLY A 254 9.17 14.97 -14.67
N LYS A 255 9.93 15.57 -15.57
CA LYS A 255 10.07 17.00 -15.78
C LYS A 255 8.75 17.70 -16.09
N ARG A 256 7.96 17.18 -17.03
CA ARG A 256 6.73 17.86 -17.49
C ARG A 256 5.71 18.05 -16.37
N ALA A 257 5.49 17.01 -15.56
CA ALA A 257 4.62 17.07 -14.38
C ALA A 257 5.17 17.98 -13.29
N PHE A 258 6.50 17.98 -13.11
CA PHE A 258 7.20 18.87 -12.19
C PHE A 258 6.98 20.33 -12.57
N CYS A 259 7.26 20.72 -13.83
CA CYS A 259 7.16 22.09 -14.29
C CYS A 259 5.73 22.65 -14.23
N GLU A 260 4.73 21.85 -14.59
CA GLU A 260 3.33 22.25 -14.40
C GLU A 260 2.99 22.46 -12.92
N SER A 261 3.51 21.61 -12.05
CA SER A 261 3.27 21.70 -10.61
C SER A 261 3.99 22.89 -9.98
N LEU A 262 5.22 23.17 -10.41
CA LEU A 262 6.02 24.31 -10.00
C LEU A 262 5.33 25.63 -10.39
N LYS A 263 4.89 25.75 -11.64
CA LYS A 263 4.13 26.91 -12.11
C LYS A 263 2.88 27.18 -11.23
N ARG A 264 2.15 26.12 -10.89
CA ARG A 264 0.98 26.24 -10.00
C ARG A 264 1.37 26.63 -8.55
N ALA A 265 2.51 26.14 -8.06
CA ALA A 265 2.99 26.49 -6.72
C ALA A 265 3.41 27.96 -6.64
N ILE A 266 4.04 28.50 -7.67
CA ILE A 266 4.41 29.92 -7.78
C ILE A 266 3.15 30.80 -7.84
N VAL A 267 2.19 30.47 -8.71
CA VAL A 267 0.92 31.22 -8.81
C VAL A 267 0.17 31.25 -7.47
N LYS A 268 0.31 30.21 -6.64
CA LYS A 268 -0.28 30.12 -5.29
C LYS A 268 0.60 30.71 -4.18
N ASN A 269 1.68 31.40 -4.52
CA ASN A 269 2.66 31.97 -3.59
C ASN A 269 3.22 30.95 -2.57
N ARG A 270 3.33 29.68 -2.97
CA ARG A 270 3.94 28.62 -2.15
C ARG A 270 5.44 28.46 -2.41
N ILE A 271 5.87 28.81 -3.59
CA ILE A 271 7.26 28.97 -4.03
C ILE A 271 7.36 30.40 -4.54
N LEU A 272 8.43 31.14 -4.21
CA LEU A 272 8.53 32.56 -4.51
C LEU A 272 8.71 32.81 -6.01
N GLU A 273 9.65 32.09 -6.63
CA GLU A 273 9.99 32.27 -8.06
C GLU A 273 10.65 31.01 -8.64
N TYR A 274 10.87 31.00 -9.93
CA TYR A 274 11.72 30.01 -10.57
C TYR A 274 13.18 30.24 -10.19
N ASP A 275 13.86 29.26 -9.62
CA ASP A 275 15.31 29.24 -9.61
C ASP A 275 15.88 29.01 -11.02
N SER A 276 17.16 29.38 -11.23
CA SER A 276 17.79 29.32 -12.54
C SER A 276 17.80 27.92 -13.15
N ASP A 277 17.97 26.89 -12.33
CA ASP A 277 18.10 25.51 -12.80
C ASP A 277 16.73 24.91 -13.10
N SER A 278 15.72 25.16 -12.27
CA SER A 278 14.33 24.83 -12.58
C SER A 278 13.85 25.51 -13.87
N ALA A 279 14.24 26.77 -14.10
CA ALA A 279 13.92 27.47 -15.35
C ALA A 279 14.58 26.82 -16.55
N LYS A 280 15.88 26.46 -16.48
CA LYS A 280 16.59 25.71 -17.51
C LYS A 280 15.94 24.37 -17.78
N LEU A 281 15.64 23.59 -16.73
CA LEU A 281 14.99 22.30 -16.85
C LEU A 281 13.63 22.42 -17.56
N CYS A 282 12.80 23.38 -17.15
CA CYS A 282 11.46 23.52 -17.71
C CYS A 282 11.44 24.03 -19.16
N ASN A 283 12.48 24.76 -19.58
CA ASN A 283 12.64 25.26 -20.94
C ASN A 283 13.36 24.27 -21.87
N SER A 284 13.95 23.20 -21.32
CA SER A 284 14.60 22.16 -22.10
C SER A 284 13.59 21.37 -22.94
N ASN A 285 13.98 21.04 -24.18
CA ASN A 285 13.20 20.18 -25.07
C ASN A 285 13.48 18.69 -24.91
N GLU A 286 14.42 18.30 -24.04
CA GLU A 286 14.74 16.91 -23.79
C GLU A 286 13.60 16.19 -23.07
N PRO A 287 13.35 14.91 -23.37
CA PRO A 287 12.40 14.11 -22.62
C PRO A 287 12.85 13.94 -21.15
N SER A 288 11.90 13.77 -20.26
CA SER A 288 12.17 13.46 -18.85
C SER A 288 12.88 12.08 -18.72
N HIS A 289 13.60 11.88 -17.60
CA HIS A 289 14.23 10.58 -17.30
C HIS A 289 13.22 9.42 -17.38
N LYS A 290 11.98 9.60 -16.91
CA LYS A 290 10.93 8.58 -17.02
C LYS A 290 10.53 8.30 -18.47
N ALA A 291 10.52 9.31 -19.31
CA ALA A 291 10.20 9.16 -20.72
C ALA A 291 11.38 8.52 -21.50
N ARG A 292 12.63 8.84 -21.16
CA ARG A 292 13.82 8.18 -21.71
C ARG A 292 13.84 6.70 -21.36
N ALA A 293 13.66 6.37 -20.07
CA ALA A 293 13.59 4.99 -19.60
C ALA A 293 12.47 4.19 -20.30
N LEU A 294 11.32 4.82 -20.53
CA LEU A 294 10.22 4.16 -21.26
C LEU A 294 10.62 3.82 -22.70
N CYS A 295 11.35 4.71 -23.40
CA CYS A 295 11.85 4.41 -24.75
C CYS A 295 12.86 3.26 -24.73
N GLU A 296 13.77 3.23 -23.77
CA GLU A 296 14.75 2.15 -23.62
C GLU A 296 14.06 0.81 -23.35
N ILE A 297 13.06 0.78 -22.46
CA ILE A 297 12.23 -0.41 -22.24
C ILE A 297 11.59 -0.88 -23.56
N PHE A 298 11.05 0.04 -24.36
CA PHE A 298 10.40 -0.32 -25.61
C PHE A 298 11.40 -0.89 -26.64
N LEU A 299 12.65 -0.44 -26.61
CA LEU A 299 13.72 -1.00 -27.45
C LEU A 299 14.18 -2.37 -26.93
N VAL A 300 14.41 -2.52 -25.63
CA VAL A 300 14.83 -3.78 -24.99
C VAL A 300 13.83 -4.89 -25.22
N TYR A 301 12.54 -4.59 -25.10
CA TYR A 301 11.46 -5.57 -25.32
C TYR A 301 11.01 -5.69 -26.78
N ASP A 302 11.68 -4.99 -27.70
CA ASP A 302 11.34 -4.93 -29.14
C ASP A 302 9.83 -4.73 -29.39
N VAL A 303 9.25 -3.78 -28.66
CA VAL A 303 7.79 -3.54 -28.64
C VAL A 303 7.21 -3.33 -30.04
N LYS A 304 7.99 -2.76 -30.97
CA LYS A 304 7.53 -2.50 -32.32
C LYS A 304 7.23 -3.77 -33.09
N ASN A 305 8.07 -4.80 -32.96
CA ASN A 305 7.99 -6.04 -33.73
C ASN A 305 7.41 -7.21 -32.94
N ASN A 306 7.30 -7.09 -31.60
CA ASN A 306 6.83 -8.17 -30.75
C ASN A 306 5.33 -8.05 -30.44
N ASP A 307 4.50 -8.63 -31.31
CA ASP A 307 3.04 -8.62 -31.15
C ASP A 307 2.55 -9.42 -29.94
N SER A 308 3.37 -10.37 -29.42
CA SER A 308 3.00 -11.16 -28.24
C SER A 308 2.85 -10.31 -26.96
N LEU A 309 3.49 -9.14 -26.90
CA LEU A 309 3.42 -8.21 -25.77
C LEU A 309 2.20 -7.28 -25.82
N LYS A 310 1.56 -7.17 -26.98
CA LYS A 310 0.45 -6.22 -27.19
C LYS A 310 -0.88 -6.79 -26.69
N PRO A 311 -1.77 -5.95 -26.16
CA PRO A 311 -1.56 -4.55 -25.87
C PRO A 311 -0.60 -4.35 -24.69
N ILE A 312 0.14 -3.27 -24.72
CA ILE A 312 1.03 -2.82 -23.63
C ILE A 312 0.28 -1.81 -22.80
N ILE A 313 0.36 -1.95 -21.48
CA ILE A 313 -0.22 -0.96 -20.57
C ILE A 313 0.89 -0.25 -19.81
N VAL A 314 0.88 1.08 -19.88
CA VAL A 314 1.80 1.93 -19.14
C VAL A 314 1.00 2.74 -18.11
N PHE A 315 1.28 2.56 -16.83
CA PHE A 315 0.64 3.34 -15.77
C PHE A 315 1.52 4.51 -15.34
N THR A 316 0.89 5.68 -15.27
CA THR A 316 1.43 6.86 -14.60
C THR A 316 0.30 7.64 -13.92
N SER A 317 0.56 8.23 -12.76
CA SER A 317 -0.50 8.94 -12.01
C SER A 317 -0.73 10.38 -12.50
N ARG A 318 0.07 10.87 -13.47
CA ARG A 318 -0.01 12.26 -13.95
C ARG A 318 -0.34 12.35 -15.44
N LYS A 319 -1.33 13.18 -15.75
CA LYS A 319 -1.74 13.43 -17.16
C LYS A 319 -0.58 14.01 -17.98
N ALA A 320 0.14 14.99 -17.43
CA ALA A 320 1.29 15.60 -18.11
C ALA A 320 2.31 14.56 -18.53
N THR A 321 2.64 13.63 -17.65
CA THR A 321 3.56 12.52 -17.94
C THR A 321 2.98 11.56 -18.98
N ALA A 322 1.68 11.27 -18.91
CA ALA A 322 1.04 10.38 -19.88
C ALA A 322 1.09 10.94 -21.30
N TYR A 323 0.88 12.23 -21.47
CA TYR A 323 0.98 12.89 -22.78
C TYR A 323 2.45 12.97 -23.25
N GLU A 324 3.41 13.26 -22.36
CA GLU A 324 4.83 13.20 -22.67
C GLU A 324 5.24 11.82 -23.20
N PHE A 325 4.79 10.75 -22.54
CA PHE A 325 5.04 9.38 -22.97
C PHE A 325 4.49 9.10 -24.36
N LYS A 326 3.25 9.51 -24.66
CA LYS A 326 2.67 9.38 -26.02
C LYS A 326 3.56 10.06 -27.06
N GLU A 327 3.93 11.32 -26.83
CA GLU A 327 4.74 12.12 -27.74
C GLU A 327 6.10 11.45 -28.02
N VAL A 328 6.76 10.97 -26.95
CA VAL A 328 8.09 10.37 -27.06
C VAL A 328 8.02 8.99 -27.74
N ILE A 329 7.04 8.15 -27.41
CA ILE A 329 6.84 6.84 -28.07
C ILE A 329 6.62 7.03 -29.57
N VAL A 330 5.73 7.93 -29.95
CA VAL A 330 5.45 8.19 -31.37
C VAL A 330 6.70 8.70 -32.11
N ARG A 331 7.42 9.63 -31.49
CA ARG A 331 8.61 10.25 -32.12
C ARG A 331 9.80 9.31 -32.17
N SER A 332 10.13 8.63 -31.06
CA SER A 332 11.40 7.91 -30.91
C SER A 332 11.30 6.43 -31.29
N ILE A 333 10.16 5.79 -31.02
CA ILE A 333 9.94 4.38 -31.37
C ILE A 333 9.31 4.24 -32.75
N GLY A 334 8.67 5.30 -33.24
CA GLY A 334 8.05 5.32 -34.55
C GLY A 334 6.76 4.49 -34.65
N LEU A 335 6.03 4.37 -33.52
CA LEU A 335 4.68 3.83 -33.55
C LEU A 335 3.71 4.88 -34.08
N SER A 336 2.73 4.42 -34.84
CA SER A 336 1.70 5.32 -35.37
C SER A 336 0.86 5.93 -34.25
N THR A 337 0.53 7.21 -34.35
CA THR A 337 -0.20 7.97 -33.32
C THR A 337 -1.52 7.30 -32.89
N HIS A 338 -2.22 6.65 -33.83
CA HIS A 338 -3.49 5.97 -33.56
C HIS A 338 -3.32 4.61 -32.85
N LYS A 339 -2.09 4.08 -32.77
CA LYS A 339 -1.77 2.86 -32.05
C LYS A 339 -1.35 3.12 -30.60
N VAL A 340 -1.08 4.38 -30.23
CA VAL A 340 -0.69 4.80 -28.89
C VAL A 340 -1.77 5.74 -28.34
N GLU A 341 -2.48 5.29 -27.33
CA GLU A 341 -3.60 6.02 -26.76
C GLU A 341 -3.42 6.33 -25.28
N VAL A 342 -3.93 7.50 -24.86
CA VAL A 342 -3.86 7.97 -23.47
C VAL A 342 -5.24 7.89 -22.85
N LEU A 343 -5.38 7.13 -21.76
CA LEU A 343 -6.60 6.97 -21.00
C LEU A 343 -6.58 7.85 -19.74
N THR A 344 -7.38 8.92 -19.77
CA THR A 344 -7.47 9.89 -18.66
C THR A 344 -8.90 10.14 -18.20
N SER A 345 -9.04 10.85 -17.08
CA SER A 345 -10.34 11.27 -16.54
C SER A 345 -11.07 12.30 -17.44
N ASP A 346 -10.35 13.01 -18.31
CA ASP A 346 -10.93 14.04 -19.17
C ASP A 346 -11.69 13.48 -20.38
N MET A 347 -11.41 12.22 -20.72
CA MET A 347 -12.13 11.53 -21.79
C MET A 347 -13.60 11.37 -21.44
N SER A 348 -14.47 11.66 -22.41
CA SER A 348 -15.89 11.35 -22.33
C SER A 348 -16.13 9.83 -22.21
N LYS A 349 -17.33 9.47 -21.82
CA LYS A 349 -17.74 8.06 -21.74
C LYS A 349 -17.64 7.37 -23.10
N GLU A 350 -18.06 8.03 -24.17
CA GLU A 350 -18.05 7.49 -25.52
C GLU A 350 -16.62 7.27 -26.02
N GLU A 351 -15.73 8.21 -25.81
CA GLU A 351 -14.31 8.09 -26.15
C GLU A 351 -13.66 6.89 -25.43
N ARG A 352 -13.94 6.72 -24.14
CA ARG A 352 -13.43 5.56 -23.39
C ARG A 352 -13.96 4.24 -23.93
N LEU A 353 -15.25 4.14 -24.24
CA LEU A 353 -15.86 2.95 -24.80
C LEU A 353 -15.27 2.63 -26.17
N ASN A 354 -15.09 3.64 -27.03
CA ASN A 354 -14.47 3.49 -28.34
C ASN A 354 -13.03 3.03 -28.24
N LEU A 355 -12.24 3.66 -27.32
CA LEU A 355 -10.87 3.24 -27.07
C LEU A 355 -10.80 1.77 -26.62
N MET A 356 -11.66 1.36 -25.70
CA MET A 356 -11.68 -0.04 -25.22
C MET A 356 -12.09 -1.03 -26.31
N LYS A 357 -13.01 -0.64 -27.17
CA LYS A 357 -13.42 -1.44 -28.36
C LYS A 357 -12.23 -1.62 -29.30
N ARG A 358 -11.61 -0.52 -29.73
CA ARG A 358 -10.43 -0.53 -30.61
C ARG A 358 -9.26 -1.35 -30.02
N ALA A 359 -9.04 -1.23 -28.70
CA ALA A 359 -8.01 -1.99 -28.02
C ALA A 359 -8.29 -3.49 -28.00
N LYS A 360 -9.55 -3.91 -27.84
CA LYS A 360 -9.95 -5.34 -27.91
C LYS A 360 -9.87 -5.91 -29.33
N GLU A 361 -10.09 -5.06 -30.32
CA GLU A 361 -9.98 -5.40 -31.75
C GLU A 361 -8.51 -5.40 -32.25
N GLY A 362 -7.52 -5.09 -31.37
CA GLY A 362 -6.10 -5.07 -31.73
C GLY A 362 -5.66 -3.84 -32.52
N HIS A 363 -6.48 -2.79 -32.56
CA HIS A 363 -6.15 -1.55 -33.26
C HIS A 363 -5.29 -0.58 -32.41
N VAL A 364 -5.08 -0.89 -31.13
CA VAL A 364 -4.27 -0.10 -30.19
C VAL A 364 -3.17 -1.00 -29.62
N ASP A 365 -1.91 -0.63 -29.83
CA ASP A 365 -0.76 -1.38 -29.38
C ASP A 365 -0.36 -0.98 -27.94
N VAL A 366 -0.51 0.31 -27.59
CA VAL A 366 -0.08 0.87 -26.29
C VAL A 366 -1.20 1.71 -25.68
N ILE A 367 -1.54 1.42 -24.44
CA ILE A 367 -2.45 2.21 -23.62
C ILE A 367 -1.67 2.84 -22.47
N ILE A 368 -1.53 4.16 -22.48
CA ILE A 368 -0.94 4.91 -21.38
C ILE A 368 -2.08 5.36 -20.47
N SER A 369 -2.15 4.80 -19.28
CA SER A 369 -3.28 5.00 -18.39
C SER A 369 -2.91 5.78 -17.13
N THR A 370 -3.76 6.73 -16.78
CA THR A 370 -3.73 7.35 -15.44
C THR A 370 -4.59 6.55 -14.47
N LEU A 371 -4.90 7.11 -13.30
CA LEU A 371 -5.69 6.47 -12.25
C LEU A 371 -7.02 5.85 -12.72
N VAL A 372 -7.58 6.37 -13.81
CA VAL A 372 -8.84 5.87 -14.40
C VAL A 372 -8.74 4.40 -14.83
N GLY A 373 -7.55 3.95 -15.22
CA GLY A 373 -7.35 2.56 -15.64
C GLY A 373 -7.17 1.58 -14.49
N GLU A 374 -7.00 2.05 -13.26
CA GLU A 374 -6.87 1.18 -12.09
C GLU A 374 -8.22 0.55 -11.74
N GLU A 375 -9.28 1.32 -11.79
CA GLU A 375 -10.63 0.90 -11.41
C GLU A 375 -11.65 1.17 -12.52
N GLY A 376 -12.57 0.27 -12.68
CA GLY A 376 -13.81 0.49 -13.41
C GLY A 376 -13.76 0.43 -14.93
N VAL A 377 -12.59 0.42 -15.55
CA VAL A 377 -12.47 0.30 -17.01
C VAL A 377 -12.06 -1.12 -17.39
N ASP A 378 -12.79 -1.74 -18.31
CA ASP A 378 -12.46 -3.08 -18.81
C ASP A 378 -11.35 -3.01 -19.87
N ILE A 379 -10.15 -2.65 -19.41
CA ILE A 379 -8.94 -2.63 -20.23
C ILE A 379 -8.61 -4.06 -20.65
N PRO A 380 -8.24 -4.31 -21.92
CA PRO A 380 -7.79 -5.64 -22.34
C PRO A 380 -6.56 -6.09 -21.55
N GLU A 381 -6.34 -7.38 -21.56
CA GLU A 381 -5.21 -7.97 -20.87
C GLU A 381 -3.89 -7.57 -21.54
N ALA A 382 -2.91 -7.14 -20.73
CA ALA A 382 -1.59 -6.80 -21.21
C ALA A 382 -0.66 -8.01 -21.33
N GLY A 383 0.24 -7.99 -22.30
CA GLY A 383 1.42 -8.86 -22.35
C GLY A 383 2.60 -8.24 -21.60
N LEU A 384 2.68 -6.90 -21.65
CA LEU A 384 3.66 -6.09 -20.93
C LEU A 384 2.94 -4.98 -20.15
N LEU A 385 3.19 -4.93 -18.85
CA LEU A 385 2.72 -3.89 -17.95
C LEU A 385 3.91 -3.08 -17.44
N ILE A 386 3.88 -1.78 -17.65
CA ILE A 386 4.91 -0.87 -17.16
C ILE A 386 4.29 0.04 -16.10
N MET A 387 4.86 0.06 -14.92
CA MET A 387 4.50 1.02 -13.86
C MET A 387 5.59 2.09 -13.80
N SER A 388 5.31 3.24 -14.38
CA SER A 388 6.24 4.39 -14.35
C SER A 388 6.34 5.03 -12.97
N ASP A 389 5.29 4.89 -12.17
CA ASP A 389 5.27 5.25 -10.76
C ASP A 389 4.63 4.11 -9.96
N THR A 390 5.28 3.70 -8.89
CA THR A 390 4.76 2.64 -8.02
C THR A 390 3.81 3.22 -6.97
N PRO A 391 2.55 2.77 -6.92
CA PRO A 391 1.63 3.24 -5.89
C PRO A 391 2.01 2.65 -4.52
N LYS A 392 2.03 3.50 -3.49
CA LYS A 392 2.24 3.05 -2.09
C LYS A 392 1.05 2.28 -1.52
N SER A 393 -0.13 2.47 -2.11
CA SER A 393 -1.33 1.74 -1.71
C SER A 393 -1.27 0.29 -2.21
N PRO A 394 -1.32 -0.72 -1.32
CA PRO A 394 -1.31 -2.12 -1.71
C PRO A 394 -2.48 -2.45 -2.63
N LEU A 395 -3.65 -1.88 -2.38
CA LEU A 395 -4.82 -2.07 -3.23
C LEU A 395 -4.58 -1.58 -4.67
N ARG A 396 -4.07 -0.35 -4.84
CA ARG A 396 -3.81 0.22 -6.17
C ARG A 396 -2.73 -0.56 -6.92
N PHE A 397 -1.67 -0.97 -6.22
CA PHE A 397 -0.65 -1.83 -6.81
C PHE A 397 -1.27 -3.15 -7.31
N TYR A 398 -2.10 -3.77 -6.47
CA TYR A 398 -2.76 -5.02 -6.79
C TYR A 398 -3.78 -4.88 -7.94
N GLN A 399 -4.49 -3.78 -8.02
CA GLN A 399 -5.40 -3.46 -9.12
C GLN A 399 -4.64 -3.27 -10.44
N ARG A 400 -3.50 -2.56 -10.44
CA ARG A 400 -2.63 -2.44 -11.63
C ARG A 400 -2.10 -3.81 -12.06
N LEU A 401 -1.59 -4.59 -11.11
CA LEU A 401 -1.11 -5.94 -11.37
C LEU A 401 -2.19 -6.85 -11.97
N GLY A 402 -3.41 -6.71 -11.50
CA GLY A 402 -4.56 -7.45 -12.03
C GLY A 402 -4.92 -7.13 -13.49
N ARG A 403 -4.32 -6.10 -14.10
CA ARG A 403 -4.43 -5.86 -15.55
C ARG A 403 -3.49 -6.75 -16.36
N LEU A 404 -2.45 -7.27 -15.73
CA LEU A 404 -1.51 -8.21 -16.32
C LEU A 404 -1.96 -9.66 -16.08
N ILE A 405 -2.43 -9.96 -14.87
CA ILE A 405 -2.74 -11.32 -14.43
C ILE A 405 -4.24 -11.57 -14.57
N ARG A 406 -4.65 -12.21 -15.66
CA ARG A 406 -6.02 -12.67 -15.88
C ARG A 406 -6.04 -14.16 -16.22
N LEU A 407 -7.03 -14.87 -15.70
CA LEU A 407 -7.15 -16.32 -15.80
C LEU A 407 -7.42 -16.88 -17.19
N ALA A 408 -8.07 -16.12 -18.02
CA ALA A 408 -8.47 -16.55 -19.37
C ALA A 408 -7.42 -16.22 -20.44
N SER A 409 -6.18 -15.92 -20.01
CA SER A 409 -5.16 -15.48 -20.95
C SER A 409 -4.62 -16.60 -21.83
N PRO A 410 -4.59 -16.39 -23.14
CA PRO A 410 -3.84 -17.27 -24.05
C PRO A 410 -2.32 -17.04 -23.93
N LYS A 411 -1.88 -15.95 -23.29
CA LYS A 411 -0.47 -15.57 -23.18
C LYS A 411 0.19 -16.30 -22.03
N LYS A 412 1.18 -17.14 -22.33
CA LYS A 412 1.89 -17.97 -21.35
C LYS A 412 2.91 -17.15 -20.52
N ILE A 413 3.54 -16.14 -21.12
CA ILE A 413 4.57 -15.30 -20.49
C ILE A 413 4.10 -13.86 -20.50
N LYS A 414 4.28 -13.19 -19.38
CA LYS A 414 3.94 -11.80 -19.16
C LYS A 414 5.05 -11.09 -18.45
N TYR A 415 5.15 -9.79 -18.67
CA TYR A 415 6.22 -8.98 -18.11
C TYR A 415 5.66 -7.81 -17.31
N LEU A 416 6.21 -7.62 -16.12
CA LEU A 416 5.98 -6.46 -15.26
C LEU A 416 7.26 -5.65 -15.18
N VAL A 417 7.27 -4.43 -15.67
CA VAL A 417 8.42 -3.53 -15.55
C VAL A 417 8.09 -2.39 -14.61
N LEU A 418 8.95 -2.18 -13.62
CA LEU A 418 8.86 -1.06 -12.68
C LEU A 418 10.00 -0.10 -13.00
N THR A 419 9.69 1.15 -13.39
CA THR A 419 10.73 2.16 -13.62
C THR A 419 11.02 2.91 -12.34
N LEU A 420 12.28 2.93 -11.93
CA LEU A 420 12.74 3.51 -10.67
C LEU A 420 13.84 4.53 -10.93
N THR A 421 13.80 5.65 -10.23
CA THR A 421 14.84 6.67 -10.30
C THR A 421 15.94 6.33 -9.30
N PRO A 422 17.17 6.02 -9.76
CA PRO A 422 18.28 5.68 -8.88
C PRO A 422 18.63 6.79 -7.88
N LYS A 423 19.25 6.42 -6.78
CA LYS A 423 19.66 7.33 -5.69
C LYS A 423 18.50 8.11 -5.05
N THR A 424 17.27 7.71 -5.32
CA THR A 424 16.07 8.29 -4.70
C THR A 424 15.33 7.26 -3.86
N ARG A 425 14.29 7.70 -3.18
CA ARG A 425 13.47 6.80 -2.36
C ARG A 425 12.54 5.88 -3.15
N GLU A 426 12.48 5.97 -4.48
CA GLU A 426 11.56 5.14 -5.26
C GLU A 426 11.77 3.65 -5.06
N TYR A 427 13.02 3.21 -4.95
CA TYR A 427 13.34 1.82 -4.60
C TYR A 427 12.68 1.39 -3.30
N GLY A 428 12.76 2.28 -2.28
CA GLY A 428 12.09 2.05 -1.02
C GLY A 428 10.57 2.05 -1.09
N ASP A 429 10.02 2.87 -1.96
CA ASP A 429 8.57 2.92 -2.18
C ASP A 429 8.05 1.60 -2.79
N VAL A 430 8.83 0.97 -3.70
CA VAL A 430 8.51 -0.35 -4.26
C VAL A 430 8.56 -1.43 -3.19
N GLU A 431 9.63 -1.48 -2.41
CA GLU A 431 9.73 -2.43 -1.32
C GLU A 431 8.58 -2.24 -0.32
N GLU A 432 8.25 -1.00 0.03
CA GLU A 432 7.10 -0.70 0.88
C GLU A 432 5.78 -1.19 0.27
N ALA A 433 5.59 -1.03 -1.03
CA ALA A 433 4.40 -1.50 -1.72
C ALA A 433 4.28 -3.03 -1.69
N LEU A 434 5.38 -3.74 -1.96
CA LEU A 434 5.43 -5.19 -1.91
C LEU A 434 5.17 -5.71 -0.49
N TRP A 435 5.81 -5.14 0.51
CA TRP A 435 5.60 -5.49 1.91
C TRP A 435 4.17 -5.21 2.37
N ASN A 436 3.57 -4.10 1.92
CA ASN A 436 2.19 -3.81 2.22
C ASN A 436 1.24 -4.85 1.63
N LEU A 437 1.55 -5.42 0.47
CA LEU A 437 0.80 -6.54 -0.09
C LEU A 437 0.93 -7.81 0.77
N TYR A 438 2.14 -8.16 1.17
CA TYR A 438 2.35 -9.28 2.08
C TYR A 438 1.60 -9.13 3.40
N SER A 439 1.62 -7.92 3.98
CA SER A 439 0.91 -7.65 5.23
C SER A 439 -0.62 -7.80 5.10
N GLU A 440 -1.14 -7.65 3.90
CA GLU A 440 -2.56 -7.86 3.61
C GLU A 440 -2.87 -9.32 3.18
N GLY A 441 -1.91 -10.21 3.24
CA GLY A 441 -2.07 -11.64 2.95
C GLY A 441 -2.01 -11.98 1.46
N VAL A 442 -1.44 -11.11 0.62
CA VAL A 442 -1.23 -11.40 -0.80
C VAL A 442 0.16 -11.99 -1.00
N ASP A 443 0.22 -13.25 -1.41
CA ASP A 443 1.49 -13.90 -1.78
C ASP A 443 1.93 -13.44 -3.18
N VAL A 444 2.70 -12.35 -3.22
CA VAL A 444 3.18 -11.75 -4.47
C VAL A 444 4.13 -12.71 -5.21
N ASN A 445 4.90 -13.51 -4.48
CA ASN A 445 5.84 -14.45 -5.09
C ASN A 445 5.14 -15.59 -5.83
N TYR A 446 3.89 -15.87 -5.47
CA TYR A 446 3.09 -16.86 -6.20
C TYR A 446 2.78 -16.43 -7.64
N ILE A 447 2.74 -15.12 -7.91
CA ILE A 447 2.31 -14.54 -9.18
C ILE A 447 3.40 -13.79 -9.95
N ILE A 448 4.51 -13.39 -9.29
CA ILE A 448 5.61 -12.63 -9.91
C ILE A 448 6.92 -13.40 -9.72
N TYR A 449 7.67 -13.56 -10.81
CA TYR A 449 9.02 -14.12 -10.81
C TYR A 449 10.06 -13.07 -11.09
N ASN A 450 11.25 -13.29 -10.55
CA ASN A 450 12.43 -12.50 -10.93
C ASN A 450 13.03 -13.02 -12.26
N LEU A 451 13.58 -12.11 -13.07
CA LEU A 451 14.28 -12.42 -14.33
C LEU A 451 15.52 -13.32 -14.14
N ASN A 452 16.09 -13.36 -12.94
CA ASN A 452 17.32 -14.11 -12.66
C ASN A 452 17.08 -15.59 -12.30
N GLU A 453 15.96 -16.18 -12.70
CA GLU A 453 15.60 -17.57 -12.43
C GLU A 453 15.55 -17.98 -10.94
N LYS A 454 15.82 -17.04 -10.04
CA LYS A 454 15.64 -17.24 -8.61
C LYS A 454 14.15 -17.28 -8.30
N GLY A 455 13.72 -18.34 -7.64
CA GLY A 455 12.32 -18.49 -7.24
C GLY A 455 11.82 -17.34 -6.36
N PRO A 456 10.51 -17.19 -6.23
CA PRO A 456 9.88 -16.14 -5.42
C PRO A 456 10.38 -16.07 -3.98
N GLU A 457 10.74 -17.22 -3.41
CA GLU A 457 11.26 -17.37 -2.05
C GLU A 457 12.64 -16.72 -1.87
N LEU A 458 13.51 -16.88 -2.86
CA LEU A 458 14.85 -16.28 -2.85
C LEU A 458 14.80 -14.74 -2.91
N ARG A 459 13.78 -14.19 -3.53
CA ARG A 459 13.59 -12.73 -3.58
C ARG A 459 13.23 -12.13 -2.23
N ILE A 460 12.46 -12.86 -1.41
CA ILE A 460 12.21 -12.46 -0.02
C ILE A 460 13.52 -12.47 0.76
N LEU A 461 14.35 -13.48 0.55
CA LEU A 461 15.68 -13.55 1.19
C LEU A 461 16.58 -12.40 0.75
N ASP A 462 16.62 -12.06 -0.55
CA ASP A 462 17.37 -10.89 -1.06
C ASP A 462 16.88 -9.59 -0.42
N ILE A 463 15.57 -9.46 -0.22
CA ILE A 463 14.97 -8.32 0.47
C ILE A 463 15.34 -8.37 1.97
N LEU A 464 15.27 -9.52 2.59
CA LEU A 464 15.65 -9.73 3.99
C LEU A 464 17.14 -9.44 4.21
N ASP A 465 18.03 -9.88 3.32
CA ASP A 465 19.46 -9.60 3.38
C ASP A 465 19.77 -8.10 3.26
N LYS A 466 19.13 -7.41 2.36
CA LYS A 466 19.25 -5.94 2.26
C LYS A 466 18.81 -5.24 3.55
N PHE A 467 17.77 -5.76 4.20
CA PHE A 467 17.29 -5.23 5.46
C PHE A 467 18.22 -5.63 6.62
N SER A 468 18.77 -6.82 6.62
CA SER A 468 19.64 -7.30 7.69
C SER A 468 20.89 -6.42 7.83
N ASN A 469 21.47 -6.00 6.71
CA ASN A 469 22.63 -5.11 6.71
C ASN A 469 22.34 -3.72 7.28
N ILE A 470 21.09 -3.24 7.13
CA ILE A 470 20.66 -1.96 7.71
C ILE A 470 20.35 -2.12 9.20
N TYR A 471 19.82 -3.26 9.62
CA TYR A 471 19.33 -3.46 10.98
C TYR A 471 20.36 -4.07 11.93
N ASN A 472 21.48 -4.57 11.44
CA ASN A 472 22.55 -5.06 12.33
C ASN A 472 23.12 -3.99 13.25
N ASP A 473 22.99 -2.73 12.88
CA ASP A 473 23.45 -1.59 13.67
C ASP A 473 22.31 -0.87 14.42
N VAL A 474 21.07 -1.33 14.27
CA VAL A 474 19.88 -0.67 14.81
C VAL A 474 19.22 -1.51 15.88
N ALA A 475 18.74 -0.84 16.85
CA ALA A 475 17.94 -1.26 17.97
C ALA A 475 17.33 -2.64 17.88
N ILE A 476 17.98 -3.55 18.49
CA ILE A 476 17.33 -4.75 19.00
C ILE A 476 16.27 -4.30 20.01
N PRO A 477 15.05 -4.80 19.94
CA PRO A 477 14.05 -4.47 20.93
C PRO A 477 14.60 -4.78 22.33
N TYR A 478 14.84 -3.75 23.11
CA TYR A 478 15.44 -3.87 24.42
C TYR A 478 14.58 -4.74 25.36
N THR A 479 13.29 -4.57 25.25
CA THR A 479 12.34 -5.31 26.06
C THR A 479 11.08 -5.61 25.27
N LEU A 480 10.78 -6.89 25.11
CA LEU A 480 9.47 -7.34 24.64
C LEU A 480 8.56 -7.52 25.85
N ILE A 481 7.54 -6.70 25.95
CA ILE A 481 6.59 -6.78 27.04
C ILE A 481 5.28 -7.37 26.50
N THR A 482 4.91 -8.55 26.95
CA THR A 482 3.69 -9.26 26.58
C THR A 482 2.80 -9.49 27.79
N LEU A 483 1.55 -9.90 27.63
CA LEU A 483 0.59 -10.21 28.70
C LEU A 483 1.26 -10.86 29.93
N GLY A 484 1.76 -10.03 30.86
CA GLY A 484 2.36 -10.46 32.10
C GLY A 484 3.79 -11.03 32.00
N ARG A 485 4.46 -10.98 30.84
CA ARG A 485 5.85 -11.40 30.66
C ARG A 485 6.70 -10.30 30.11
N VAL A 486 7.86 -10.12 30.71
CA VAL A 486 8.94 -9.28 30.23
C VAL A 486 10.03 -10.19 29.71
N ILE A 487 10.33 -10.14 28.41
CA ILE A 487 11.43 -10.87 27.80
C ILE A 487 12.47 -9.82 27.43
N SER A 488 13.51 -9.75 28.22
CA SER A 488 14.71 -9.00 27.88
C SER A 488 15.50 -9.80 26.85
N ASP A 489 15.87 -9.20 25.75
CA ASP A 489 16.57 -9.85 24.65
C ASP A 489 15.80 -11.05 24.03
N PRO A 490 14.69 -10.77 23.35
CA PRO A 490 13.89 -11.82 22.73
C PRO A 490 14.61 -12.56 21.60
N ILE A 491 15.63 -11.97 20.99
CA ILE A 491 16.39 -12.60 19.90
C ILE A 491 17.26 -13.71 20.46
N THR A 492 18.04 -13.46 21.50
CA THR A 492 18.85 -14.50 22.17
C THR A 492 17.96 -15.62 22.73
N TYR A 493 16.77 -15.26 23.23
CA TYR A 493 15.80 -16.25 23.68
C TYR A 493 15.35 -17.17 22.54
N LEU A 494 14.98 -16.63 21.39
CA LEU A 494 14.58 -17.40 20.22
C LEU A 494 15.72 -18.20 19.59
N LEU A 495 16.95 -17.65 19.60
CA LEU A 495 18.16 -18.36 19.18
C LEU A 495 18.42 -19.61 20.00
N ASN A 496 18.32 -19.52 21.32
CA ASN A 496 18.55 -20.66 22.22
C ASN A 496 17.51 -21.74 21.98
N ILE A 497 16.26 -21.37 21.71
CA ILE A 497 15.20 -22.34 21.38
C ILE A 497 15.50 -23.00 20.03
N ALA A 498 15.82 -22.21 19.01
CA ALA A 498 16.11 -22.73 17.69
C ALA A 498 17.30 -23.68 17.65
N LYS A 499 18.34 -23.42 18.47
CA LYS A 499 19.51 -24.28 18.60
C LYS A 499 19.23 -25.58 19.35
N SER A 500 18.18 -25.63 20.13
CA SER A 500 17.79 -26.87 20.83
C SER A 500 17.08 -27.87 19.92
N ASP A 501 16.73 -27.47 18.70
CA ASP A 501 16.13 -28.36 17.71
C ASP A 501 17.03 -28.47 16.47
N GLU A 502 17.66 -29.64 16.34
CA GLU A 502 18.59 -29.95 15.26
C GLU A 502 17.92 -29.84 13.86
N ASN A 503 16.63 -30.13 13.77
CA ASN A 503 15.90 -30.10 12.51
C ASN A 503 15.40 -28.70 12.15
N PHE A 504 15.37 -27.76 13.08
CA PHE A 504 14.80 -26.44 12.87
C PHE A 504 15.52 -25.63 11.79
N ILE A 505 16.88 -25.65 11.84
CA ILE A 505 17.72 -24.95 10.85
C ILE A 505 17.58 -25.60 9.47
N GLU A 506 17.48 -26.94 9.44
CA GLU A 506 17.27 -27.67 8.20
C GLU A 506 15.90 -27.40 7.58
N ASP A 507 14.86 -27.32 8.40
CA ASP A 507 13.52 -26.89 7.99
C ASP A 507 13.51 -25.48 7.40
N LEU A 508 14.25 -24.55 8.01
CA LEU A 508 14.41 -23.20 7.48
C LEU A 508 15.09 -23.18 6.11
N LYS A 509 16.16 -23.97 5.94
CA LYS A 509 16.85 -24.12 4.65
C LYS A 509 15.94 -24.74 3.59
N ASN A 510 15.18 -25.76 3.97
CA ASN A 510 14.19 -26.40 3.09
C ASN A 510 13.03 -25.46 2.69
N MET A 511 12.73 -24.45 3.52
CA MET A 511 11.80 -23.37 3.20
C MET A 511 12.40 -22.27 2.31
N GLY A 512 13.69 -22.37 1.96
CA GLY A 512 14.40 -21.43 1.09
C GLY A 512 15.17 -20.32 1.83
N PHE A 513 15.33 -20.40 3.16
CA PHE A 513 16.13 -19.43 3.90
C PHE A 513 17.61 -19.80 3.87
N ASN A 514 18.45 -18.85 3.52
CA ASN A 514 19.90 -19.05 3.57
C ASN A 514 20.41 -18.75 4.99
N ILE A 515 20.52 -19.78 5.81
CA ILE A 515 21.00 -19.72 7.19
C ILE A 515 22.34 -20.43 7.27
N GLU A 516 23.41 -19.66 7.27
CA GLU A 516 24.80 -20.17 7.36
C GLU A 516 25.42 -19.90 8.72
N SER A 517 24.89 -18.94 9.48
CA SER A 517 25.42 -18.50 10.76
C SER A 517 24.35 -18.13 11.76
N ASP A 518 24.72 -18.05 13.04
CA ASP A 518 23.89 -17.51 14.11
C ASP A 518 23.42 -16.07 13.79
N LYS A 519 24.23 -15.33 13.07
CA LYS A 519 23.91 -13.96 12.67
C LYS A 519 22.74 -13.95 11.70
N ASP A 520 22.68 -14.86 10.74
CA ASP A 520 21.57 -14.96 9.79
C ASP A 520 20.27 -15.33 10.50
N LEU A 521 20.36 -16.26 11.46
CA LEU A 521 19.23 -16.65 12.27
C LEU A 521 18.75 -15.51 13.19
N SER A 522 19.68 -14.77 13.79
CA SER A 522 19.38 -13.56 14.56
C SER A 522 18.68 -12.50 13.72
N ASN A 523 19.17 -12.26 12.52
CA ASN A 523 18.58 -11.33 11.57
C ASN A 523 17.15 -11.75 11.17
N LEU A 524 16.96 -13.05 10.94
CA LEU A 524 15.63 -13.58 10.63
C LEU A 524 14.66 -13.36 11.80
N PHE A 525 15.07 -13.69 13.03
CA PHE A 525 14.23 -13.45 14.20
C PHE A 525 13.97 -11.97 14.45
N PHE A 526 14.98 -11.13 14.28
CA PHE A 526 14.80 -9.70 14.37
C PHE A 526 13.76 -9.20 13.37
N LEU A 527 13.84 -9.64 12.12
CA LEU A 527 12.87 -9.28 11.08
C LEU A 527 11.46 -9.81 11.37
N ILE A 528 11.34 -11.04 11.85
CA ILE A 528 10.06 -11.62 12.28
C ILE A 528 9.45 -10.79 13.41
N LEU A 529 10.25 -10.40 14.38
CA LEU A 529 9.81 -9.61 15.52
C LEU A 529 9.48 -8.17 15.14
N THR A 530 10.24 -7.58 14.21
CA THR A 530 10.10 -6.17 13.82
C THR A 530 9.23 -5.93 12.59
N SER A 531 8.76 -6.97 11.92
CA SER A 531 8.02 -6.85 10.65
C SER A 531 6.70 -7.61 10.66
N PRO A 532 5.57 -6.98 11.04
CA PRO A 532 4.27 -7.64 11.15
C PRO A 532 3.81 -8.28 9.85
N TRP A 533 4.22 -7.73 8.71
CA TRP A 533 3.88 -8.25 7.41
C TRP A 533 4.61 -9.55 7.06
N LEU A 534 5.83 -9.76 7.56
CA LEU A 534 6.51 -11.07 7.44
C LEU A 534 5.72 -12.18 8.11
N ARG A 535 5.05 -11.86 9.21
CA ARG A 535 4.24 -12.83 9.95
C ARG A 535 2.93 -13.18 9.24
N GLY A 536 2.49 -12.35 8.31
CA GLY A 536 1.41 -12.68 7.37
C GLY A 536 1.80 -13.74 6.36
N TYR A 537 3.10 -13.96 6.15
CA TYR A 537 3.63 -14.93 5.21
C TYR A 537 3.48 -16.36 5.75
N VAL A 538 3.03 -17.29 4.92
CA VAL A 538 2.65 -18.64 5.36
C VAL A 538 3.83 -19.40 5.97
N GLU A 539 5.03 -19.25 5.40
CA GLU A 539 6.24 -19.88 5.85
C GLU A 539 6.70 -19.36 7.22
N ILE A 540 6.60 -18.06 7.43
CA ILE A 540 6.92 -17.44 8.73
C ILE A 540 5.92 -17.85 9.80
N LYS A 541 4.63 -17.92 9.48
CA LYS A 541 3.63 -18.48 10.39
C LYS A 541 3.93 -19.93 10.77
N ARG A 542 4.42 -20.72 9.83
CA ARG A 542 4.83 -22.10 10.05
C ARG A 542 6.04 -22.19 10.98
N ILE A 543 7.04 -21.32 10.79
CA ILE A 543 8.20 -21.19 11.70
C ILE A 543 7.74 -20.83 13.10
N LEU A 544 6.91 -19.82 13.25
CA LEU A 544 6.38 -19.38 14.55
C LEU A 544 5.59 -20.52 15.24
N LYS A 545 4.80 -21.27 14.49
CA LYS A 545 4.04 -22.41 15.00
C LYS A 545 4.93 -23.57 15.45
N ASN A 546 6.06 -23.77 14.79
CA ASN A 546 7.03 -24.78 15.19
C ASN A 546 7.79 -24.35 16.46
N LEU A 547 8.16 -23.09 16.55
CA LEU A 547 8.74 -22.51 17.78
C LEU A 547 7.80 -22.63 18.98
N ASP A 548 6.50 -22.43 18.79
CA ASP A 548 5.49 -22.61 19.85
C ASP A 548 5.45 -24.00 20.44
N LYS A 549 5.56 -25.02 19.61
CA LYS A 549 5.56 -26.41 20.06
C LYS A 549 6.73 -26.70 21.00
N GLN A 550 7.86 -25.99 20.82
CA GLN A 550 9.05 -26.17 21.63
C GLN A 550 9.03 -25.38 22.94
N ILE A 551 8.31 -24.24 22.96
CA ILE A 551 8.20 -23.39 24.16
C ILE A 551 7.26 -24.00 25.22
N ASN A 552 6.63 -25.13 24.93
CA ASN A 552 5.80 -25.96 25.83
C ASN A 552 4.69 -25.27 26.61
N LYS A 553 4.21 -24.13 26.18
CA LYS A 553 3.17 -23.37 26.90
C LYS A 553 2.16 -22.64 26.00
N GLY A 554 2.03 -23.01 24.74
CA GLY A 554 0.96 -22.57 23.84
C GLY A 554 0.72 -21.06 23.79
N SER A 555 1.78 -20.25 23.89
CA SER A 555 1.52 -18.87 24.20
C SER A 555 2.32 -17.81 23.43
N PHE A 556 3.50 -18.15 22.87
CA PHE A 556 4.29 -17.05 22.29
C PHE A 556 3.75 -16.61 20.92
N SER A 557 3.44 -17.55 20.03
CA SER A 557 2.82 -17.24 18.74
C SER A 557 1.36 -16.80 18.89
N GLU A 558 0.58 -17.42 19.76
CA GLU A 558 -0.76 -16.94 20.07
C GLU A 558 -0.77 -15.55 20.70
N VAL A 559 0.20 -15.28 21.58
CA VAL A 559 0.36 -13.96 22.19
C VAL A 559 0.83 -12.95 21.17
N LEU A 560 1.78 -13.30 20.29
CA LEU A 560 2.18 -12.45 19.17
C LEU A 560 1.04 -12.24 18.17
N ASP A 561 0.33 -13.29 17.76
CA ASP A 561 -0.79 -13.19 16.83
C ASP A 561 -1.94 -12.39 17.43
N LYS A 562 -2.33 -12.64 18.66
CA LYS A 562 -3.34 -11.84 19.38
C LYS A 562 -2.91 -10.39 19.52
N ALA A 563 -1.63 -10.17 19.83
CA ALA A 563 -1.09 -8.84 19.96
C ALA A 563 -1.09 -8.06 18.65
N ILE A 564 -0.85 -8.74 17.53
CA ILE A 564 -0.86 -8.14 16.20
C ILE A 564 -2.28 -7.87 15.73
N TYR A 565 -3.17 -8.83 15.86
CA TYR A 565 -4.58 -8.69 15.49
C TYR A 565 -5.30 -7.62 16.28
N ASN A 566 -4.94 -7.45 17.56
CA ASN A 566 -5.56 -6.48 18.44
C ASN A 566 -4.85 -5.14 18.52
N ASN A 567 -3.76 -4.93 17.78
CA ASN A 567 -2.95 -3.71 17.77
C ASN A 567 -2.45 -3.26 19.15
N HIS A 568 -2.03 -4.20 19.97
CA HIS A 568 -1.79 -3.92 21.39
C HIS A 568 -0.39 -4.24 21.92
N VAL A 569 0.59 -4.58 21.08
CA VAL A 569 1.95 -4.86 21.57
C VAL A 569 2.87 -3.67 21.37
N PHE A 570 3.61 -3.35 22.40
CA PHE A 570 4.52 -2.22 22.40
C PHE A 570 5.95 -2.65 22.78
N TYR A 571 6.92 -2.25 22.00
CA TYR A 571 8.33 -2.43 22.30
C TYR A 571 8.97 -1.12 22.68
N ILE A 572 9.89 -1.19 23.62
CA ILE A 572 10.74 -0.09 23.99
C ILE A 572 12.10 -0.34 23.38
N TYR A 573 12.56 0.62 22.65
CA TYR A 573 13.87 0.56 22.03
C TYR A 573 14.95 1.03 22.99
N ASP A 574 16.11 0.42 22.83
CA ASP A 574 17.30 0.96 23.45
C ASP A 574 17.65 2.31 22.82
N VAL A 575 17.56 3.36 23.64
CA VAL A 575 17.80 4.72 23.20
C VAL A 575 19.24 4.89 22.71
N GLU A 576 20.20 4.20 23.33
CA GLU A 576 21.61 4.27 22.98
C GLU A 576 21.87 3.69 21.59
N LEU A 577 21.37 2.49 21.30
CA LEU A 577 21.56 1.84 20.01
C LEU A 577 20.93 2.63 18.87
N LEU A 578 19.73 3.16 19.06
CA LEU A 578 19.09 4.01 18.05
C LEU A 578 19.81 5.34 17.84
N SER A 579 20.28 5.93 18.96
CA SER A 579 21.04 7.17 18.90
C SER A 579 22.38 6.98 18.21
N ASP A 580 23.06 5.84 18.44
CA ASP A 580 24.30 5.48 17.75
C ASP A 580 24.13 5.35 16.24
N PHE A 581 23.01 4.76 15.81
CA PHE A 581 22.71 4.64 14.39
C PHE A 581 22.53 6.03 13.76
N ILE A 582 21.70 6.87 14.37
CA ILE A 582 21.45 8.23 13.89
C ILE A 582 22.75 9.06 13.93
N PHE A 583 23.54 8.90 14.96
CA PHE A 583 24.84 9.55 15.09
C PHE A 583 25.81 9.14 13.97
N LYS A 584 25.92 7.83 13.67
CA LYS A 584 26.75 7.34 12.56
C LYS A 584 26.38 7.98 11.21
N GLU A 585 25.08 8.12 10.94
CA GLU A 585 24.62 8.77 9.73
C GLU A 585 24.87 10.28 9.73
N LEU A 586 24.62 10.97 10.83
CA LEU A 586 24.97 12.39 10.95
C LEU A 586 26.47 12.62 10.82
N LYS A 587 27.30 11.72 11.38
CA LYS A 587 28.74 11.73 11.23
C LYS A 587 29.17 11.57 9.77
N ARG A 588 28.61 10.56 9.09
CA ARG A 588 28.87 10.34 7.66
C ARG A 588 28.58 11.59 6.82
N LEU A 589 27.41 12.20 7.03
CA LEU A 589 27.04 13.44 6.35
C LEU A 589 28.00 14.58 6.64
N TYR A 590 28.45 14.69 7.89
CA TYR A 590 29.44 15.69 8.29
C TYR A 590 30.82 15.47 7.64
N ASP A 591 31.28 14.22 7.61
CA ASP A 591 32.55 13.86 6.99
C ASP A 591 32.51 14.10 5.47
N ASP A 592 31.41 13.74 4.79
CA ASP A 592 31.18 14.01 3.38
C ASP A 592 31.20 15.53 3.11
N SER A 593 30.53 16.34 3.93
CA SER A 593 30.52 17.80 3.79
C SER A 593 31.90 18.44 3.96
N LYS A 594 32.73 17.90 4.84
CA LYS A 594 34.14 18.35 5.00
C LYS A 594 34.99 18.05 3.79
N SER A 595 34.86 16.87 3.20
CA SER A 595 35.68 16.44 2.06
C SER A 595 35.42 17.25 0.79
N GLU A 596 34.20 17.74 0.61
CA GLU A 596 33.77 18.45 -0.60
C GLU A 596 33.87 19.97 -0.50
N GLY A 597 34.11 20.53 0.69
CA GLY A 597 34.18 21.99 0.91
C GLY A 597 32.90 22.75 0.61
N ILE A 598 31.77 22.04 0.54
CA ILE A 598 30.47 22.53 0.11
C ILE A 598 29.54 22.67 1.32
N THR A 599 28.63 23.62 1.26
CA THR A 599 27.45 23.68 2.12
C THR A 599 26.58 22.46 1.80
N TYR A 600 26.59 21.48 2.67
CA TYR A 600 25.89 20.23 2.40
C TYR A 600 24.57 20.20 3.15
N CYS A 601 23.50 20.02 2.42
CA CYS A 601 22.20 19.70 2.96
C CYS A 601 21.80 18.32 2.44
N GLU A 602 22.04 17.30 3.23
CA GLU A 602 21.48 15.98 2.94
C GLU A 602 20.40 15.66 3.95
N ASN A 603 19.18 15.50 3.46
CA ASN A 603 18.12 14.88 4.22
C ASN A 603 18.45 13.41 4.34
N ALA A 604 19.11 13.00 5.39
CA ALA A 604 19.29 11.61 5.72
C ALA A 604 17.92 10.99 5.98
N PHE A 605 17.33 10.41 4.97
CA PHE A 605 16.20 9.54 5.14
C PHE A 605 16.71 8.26 5.81
N PHE A 606 16.70 8.25 7.11
CA PHE A 606 16.84 7.00 7.82
C PHE A 606 15.70 6.10 7.40
N ARG A 607 16.03 5.06 6.66
CA ARG A 607 15.11 4.02 6.24
C ARG A 607 14.58 3.18 7.41
N LEU A 608 14.85 3.55 8.64
CA LEU A 608 14.07 3.18 9.81
C LEU A 608 12.56 3.36 9.61
N ASP A 609 12.20 4.21 8.68
CA ASP A 609 10.87 4.35 8.20
C ASP A 609 10.28 3.09 7.61
N ARG A 610 11.08 2.22 7.11
CA ARG A 610 10.54 1.07 6.48
C ARG A 610 9.92 0.17 7.48
N LYS A 611 8.66 0.45 7.65
CA LYS A 611 7.79 -0.35 8.43
C LYS A 611 8.26 -0.54 9.80
N SER A 612 8.77 0.55 10.09
CA SER A 612 9.12 0.93 11.37
C SER A 612 8.94 -0.12 12.39
N ILE A 613 9.96 -0.40 12.76
CA ILE A 613 10.27 -0.87 14.04
C ILE A 613 9.09 -0.63 15.02
N LEU A 614 8.39 0.43 14.97
CA LEU A 614 7.31 0.72 15.89
C LEU A 614 5.91 0.21 15.50
N LYS A 615 5.70 -0.19 14.28
CA LYS A 615 4.38 -0.71 13.89
C LYS A 615 3.97 -1.99 14.60
N LEU A 616 4.94 -2.58 15.28
CA LEU A 616 4.83 -3.82 15.86
C LEU A 616 4.32 -3.89 17.22
N PHE A 617 4.44 -2.91 17.90
CA PHE A 617 4.87 -3.13 19.18
C PHE A 617 3.99 -2.64 20.18
N MET A 618 2.84 -3.19 20.22
CA MET A 618 2.08 -2.75 21.30
C MET A 618 1.30 -3.84 21.86
N LYS A 619 1.51 -4.13 23.01
CA LYS A 619 0.53 -4.82 23.76
C LYS A 619 0.15 -4.03 24.96
N ILE A 620 -1.12 -3.92 25.24
CA ILE A 620 -1.60 -3.28 26.44
C ILE A 620 -0.97 -3.98 27.64
N PHE A 621 -0.13 -3.21 28.32
CA PHE A 621 0.53 -3.65 29.53
C PHE A 621 -0.28 -3.31 30.73
N PRO A 622 -0.02 -3.99 31.85
CA PRO A 622 -0.41 -3.50 33.14
C PRO A 622 0.10 -2.05 33.29
N PHE A 623 -0.81 -1.14 33.55
CA PHE A 623 -0.53 0.31 33.61
C PHE A 623 0.69 0.68 34.47
N LYS A 624 0.97 -0.08 35.53
CA LYS A 624 2.15 0.14 36.40
C LYS A 624 3.48 0.04 35.67
N LEU A 625 3.56 -0.81 34.65
CA LEU A 625 4.82 -0.98 33.91
C LEU A 625 5.05 0.17 32.95
N LEU A 626 3.99 0.66 32.31
CA LEU A 626 4.06 1.82 31.43
C LEU A 626 4.46 3.09 32.20
N ASP A 627 3.91 3.28 33.40
CA ASP A 627 4.24 4.44 34.24
C ASP A 627 5.70 4.43 34.70
N ASN A 628 6.25 3.27 35.08
CA ASN A 628 7.67 3.15 35.46
C ASN A 628 8.62 3.46 34.27
N ILE A 629 8.28 3.02 33.09
CA ILE A 629 9.06 3.28 31.87
C ILE A 629 8.98 4.76 31.50
N LYS A 630 7.80 5.32 31.61
CA LYS A 630 7.54 6.73 31.37
C LYS A 630 8.36 7.64 32.29
N GLU A 631 8.40 7.35 33.57
CA GLU A 631 9.21 8.13 34.52
C GLU A 631 10.70 8.04 34.20
N ARG A 632 11.25 6.85 33.91
CA ARG A 632 12.64 6.70 33.49
C ARG A 632 12.96 7.47 32.22
N LEU A 633 12.06 7.46 31.24
CA LEU A 633 12.24 8.25 30.01
C LEU A 633 12.15 9.76 30.25
N LYS A 634 11.31 10.24 31.16
CA LYS A 634 11.25 11.63 31.55
C LYS A 634 12.56 12.11 32.17
N ASP A 635 13.11 11.33 33.10
CA ASP A 635 14.37 11.64 33.74
C ASP A 635 15.52 11.68 32.71
N LEU A 636 15.55 10.71 31.81
CA LEU A 636 16.54 10.65 30.74
C LEU A 636 16.43 11.85 29.79
N VAL A 637 15.22 12.19 29.35
CA VAL A 637 14.96 13.34 28.47
C VAL A 637 15.42 14.62 29.13
N HIS A 638 15.09 14.81 30.42
CA HIS A 638 15.48 16.00 31.15
C HIS A 638 17.01 16.14 31.28
N THR A 639 17.69 15.03 31.62
CA THR A 639 19.16 15.01 31.71
C THR A 639 19.81 15.35 30.36
N LEU A 640 19.34 14.73 29.27
CA LEU A 640 19.87 15.00 27.94
C LEU A 640 19.60 16.46 27.48
N GLU A 641 18.43 16.98 27.79
CA GLU A 641 18.10 18.36 27.46
C GLU A 641 18.98 19.35 28.21
N GLU A 642 19.28 19.09 29.51
CA GLU A 642 20.19 19.90 30.30
C GLU A 642 21.64 19.83 29.79
N ASN A 643 22.11 18.65 29.45
CA ASN A 643 23.43 18.47 28.85
C ASN A 643 23.59 19.31 27.57
N LEU A 644 22.58 19.32 26.71
CA LEU A 644 22.62 20.08 25.47
C LEU A 644 22.61 21.58 25.66
N LYS A 645 22.02 22.08 26.74
CA LYS A 645 22.08 23.52 27.09
C LYS A 645 23.49 24.01 27.45
N ASN A 646 24.37 23.12 27.84
CA ASN A 646 25.75 23.40 28.20
C ASN A 646 26.71 23.49 27.02
N PHE A 647 26.29 23.07 25.80
CA PHE A 647 27.11 23.26 24.60
C PHE A 647 27.20 24.75 24.23
N LYS A 648 28.41 25.19 23.82
CA LYS A 648 28.76 26.62 23.61
C LYS A 648 27.85 27.34 22.61
N GLU A 649 27.70 28.66 22.83
CA GLU A 649 26.74 29.58 22.20
C GLU A 649 26.66 29.60 20.67
N ASN A 650 27.64 29.06 19.94
CA ASN A 650 27.66 29.06 18.46
C ASN A 650 27.14 27.79 17.82
N LYS A 651 26.58 26.87 18.59
CA LYS A 651 26.05 25.60 18.08
C LYS A 651 24.55 25.65 18.11
N TYR A 652 23.95 25.43 16.97
CA TYR A 652 22.50 25.39 16.83
C TYR A 652 22.03 23.96 16.56
N TYR A 653 21.04 23.51 17.32
CA TYR A 653 20.31 22.28 17.04
C TYR A 653 18.82 22.53 17.16
N SER A 654 18.05 21.78 16.41
CA SER A 654 16.61 21.74 16.59
C SER A 654 16.12 20.29 16.59
N LEU A 655 15.26 20.00 17.54
CA LEU A 655 14.57 18.72 17.60
C LEU A 655 13.08 19.00 17.47
N ARG A 656 12.49 18.47 16.40
CA ARG A 656 11.07 18.64 16.13
C ARG A 656 10.38 17.29 16.10
N ILE A 657 9.37 17.13 16.93
CA ILE A 657 8.46 15.99 16.87
C ILE A 657 7.19 16.46 16.17
N ASP A 658 6.96 15.91 14.98
CA ASP A 658 5.77 16.17 14.20
C ASP A 658 4.76 15.07 14.47
N TYR A 659 3.79 15.36 15.29
CA TYR A 659 2.66 14.49 15.50
C TYR A 659 1.76 14.64 14.28
N GLY A 660 1.72 13.63 13.43
CA GLY A 660 0.67 13.53 12.44
C GLY A 660 -0.67 13.71 13.16
N ARG A 661 -1.58 14.44 12.56
CA ARG A 661 -2.88 14.72 13.16
C ARG A 661 -3.52 13.43 13.63
N TYR A 662 -3.86 13.37 14.91
CA TYR A 662 -4.75 12.35 15.43
C TYR A 662 -6.03 12.40 14.59
N ASN A 663 -6.26 11.35 13.89
CA ASN A 663 -7.49 11.22 13.16
C ASN A 663 -8.51 10.59 14.11
N ASP A 664 -9.37 11.42 14.70
CA ASP A 664 -10.45 10.98 15.59
C ASP A 664 -11.31 9.88 14.94
N LYS A 665 -11.41 9.89 13.61
CA LYS A 665 -12.17 8.89 12.87
C LYS A 665 -11.49 7.52 12.84
N ASN A 666 -10.18 7.48 12.80
CA ASN A 666 -9.41 6.24 12.67
C ASN A 666 -8.74 5.83 13.98
N LYS A 667 -8.87 6.63 15.03
CA LYS A 667 -8.17 6.45 16.31
C LYS A 667 -6.71 6.08 16.12
N SER A 668 -6.05 6.74 15.16
CA SER A 668 -4.67 6.46 14.80
C SER A 668 -3.75 7.61 15.12
N LEU A 669 -2.60 7.29 15.70
CA LEU A 669 -1.51 8.20 15.98
C LEU A 669 -0.40 7.97 14.96
N SER A 670 -0.02 9.01 14.21
CA SER A 670 1.21 9.02 13.44
C SER A 670 2.19 9.99 14.05
N SER A 671 3.46 9.65 14.12
CA SER A 671 4.49 10.53 14.61
C SER A 671 5.73 10.50 13.72
N LYS A 672 6.40 11.64 13.65
CA LYS A 672 7.64 11.82 12.90
C LYS A 672 8.57 12.62 13.77
N ILE A 673 9.83 12.17 13.88
CA ILE A 673 10.90 12.96 14.48
C ILE A 673 11.75 13.57 13.39
N ILE A 674 12.08 14.84 13.54
CA ILE A 674 13.01 15.56 12.69
C ILE A 674 14.14 16.04 13.58
N ILE A 675 15.35 15.57 13.31
CA ILE A 675 16.56 15.98 13.99
C ILE A 675 17.31 16.90 13.04
N SER A 676 17.45 18.16 13.42
CA SER A 676 18.22 19.14 12.65
C SER A 676 19.41 19.60 13.46
N VAL A 677 20.60 19.50 12.90
CA VAL A 677 21.85 19.93 13.54
C VAL A 677 22.54 20.91 12.63
N SER A 678 22.85 22.08 13.14
CA SER A 678 23.68 23.09 12.49
C SER A 678 24.87 23.39 13.37
N VAL A 679 26.08 23.21 12.87
CA VAL A 679 27.31 23.41 13.61
C VAL A 679 28.02 24.72 13.23
N ASP A 680 27.82 25.16 12.02
CA ASP A 680 28.19 26.51 11.55
C ASP A 680 27.25 26.90 10.39
N VAL A 681 27.45 28.10 9.85
CA VAL A 681 26.64 28.64 8.75
C VAL A 681 26.75 27.80 7.44
N ARG A 682 27.68 26.88 7.38
CA ARG A 682 27.99 26.08 6.18
C ARG A 682 27.55 24.62 6.30
N ILE A 683 27.24 24.15 7.51
CA ILE A 683 26.91 22.76 7.74
C ILE A 683 25.53 22.66 8.42
N TYR A 684 24.57 22.19 7.66
CA TYR A 684 23.22 21.88 8.14
C TYR A 684 22.87 20.44 7.78
N LEU A 685 22.61 19.64 8.79
CA LEU A 685 22.27 18.23 8.65
C LEU A 685 20.86 17.98 9.17
N GLU A 686 20.06 17.24 8.46
CA GLU A 686 18.69 16.94 8.86
C GLU A 686 18.39 15.46 8.69
N ALA A 687 17.94 14.83 9.77
CA ALA A 687 17.49 13.45 9.78
C ALA A 687 15.99 13.35 10.04
N HIS A 688 15.29 12.62 9.19
CA HIS A 688 13.86 12.37 9.31
C HIS A 688 13.60 10.92 9.66
N ILE A 689 12.94 10.70 10.79
CA ILE A 689 12.49 9.37 11.21
C ILE A 689 10.97 9.37 11.26
N ASN A 690 10.36 8.57 10.41
CA ASN A 690 8.91 8.46 10.36
C ASN A 690 8.45 7.25 11.14
N TYR A 691 7.54 7.48 12.08
CA TYR A 691 6.85 6.44 12.81
C TYR A 691 5.44 6.26 12.26
N TYR A 692 4.99 5.01 12.16
CA TYR A 692 3.70 4.72 11.55
C TYR A 692 2.52 4.96 12.47
N ASN A 693 1.37 5.03 11.83
CA ASN A 693 0.10 5.14 12.49
C ASN A 693 -0.15 3.97 13.44
N ILE A 694 -0.40 4.29 14.69
CA ILE A 694 -0.78 3.35 15.71
C ILE A 694 -2.27 3.52 15.96
N SER A 695 -3.04 2.47 15.78
CA SER A 695 -4.47 2.47 16.09
C SER A 695 -4.67 2.12 17.56
N ILE A 696 -5.36 3.00 18.31
CA ILE A 696 -5.63 2.82 19.74
C ILE A 696 -7.10 3.16 19.99
N LYS A 697 -7.87 2.16 20.42
CA LYS A 697 -9.34 2.30 20.61
C LYS A 697 -9.73 3.06 21.87
N ASN A 698 -8.91 2.98 22.92
CA ASN A 698 -9.20 3.61 24.21
C ASN A 698 -8.43 4.93 24.34
N GLU A 699 -9.15 6.03 24.61
CA GLU A 699 -8.57 7.37 24.67
C GLU A 699 -7.55 7.54 25.82
N GLU A 700 -7.79 6.92 26.96
CA GLU A 700 -6.87 6.97 28.08
C GLU A 700 -5.57 6.22 27.77
N THR A 701 -5.69 5.01 27.21
CA THR A 701 -4.56 4.22 26.73
C THR A 701 -3.80 4.98 25.63
N TYR A 702 -4.52 5.65 24.73
CA TYR A 702 -3.94 6.50 23.70
C TYR A 702 -3.07 7.61 24.29
N LYS A 703 -3.56 8.37 25.28
CA LYS A 703 -2.81 9.45 25.92
C LYS A 703 -1.51 8.93 26.55
N LYS A 704 -1.56 7.83 27.29
CA LYS A 704 -0.40 7.22 27.95
C LYS A 704 0.64 6.72 26.95
N ILE A 705 0.21 6.03 25.89
CA ILE A 705 1.11 5.52 24.85
C ILE A 705 1.71 6.66 24.03
N ARG A 706 0.92 7.68 23.68
CA ARG A 706 1.42 8.88 23.02
C ARG A 706 2.54 9.55 23.81
N GLU A 707 2.34 9.72 25.10
CA GLU A 707 3.33 10.32 25.98
C GLU A 707 4.62 9.49 26.06
N LEU A 708 4.49 8.15 26.17
CA LEU A 708 5.62 7.24 26.15
C LEU A 708 6.41 7.30 24.85
N ILE A 709 5.73 7.28 23.72
CA ILE A 709 6.37 7.40 22.39
C ILE A 709 7.08 8.75 22.28
N THR A 710 6.44 9.81 22.72
CA THR A 710 7.02 11.16 22.70
C THR A 710 8.33 11.20 23.46
N LEU A 711 8.33 10.69 24.69
CA LEU A 711 9.51 10.67 25.54
C LEU A 711 10.63 9.82 24.94
N ASN A 712 10.29 8.66 24.39
CA ASN A 712 11.28 7.80 23.73
C ASN A 712 11.91 8.50 22.51
N LEU A 713 11.11 9.15 21.69
CA LEU A 713 11.59 9.89 20.53
C LEU A 713 12.46 11.11 20.93
N LEU A 714 12.06 11.83 21.97
CA LEU A 714 12.85 12.93 22.50
C LEU A 714 14.21 12.43 23.01
N ALA A 715 14.22 11.34 23.78
CA ALA A 715 15.45 10.75 24.29
C ALA A 715 16.40 10.33 23.14
N ILE A 716 15.88 9.65 22.11
CA ILE A 716 16.67 9.27 20.94
C ILE A 716 17.21 10.50 20.21
N GLY A 717 16.37 11.51 19.99
CA GLY A 717 16.75 12.73 19.29
C GLY A 717 17.83 13.52 20.04
N TYR A 718 17.62 13.80 21.30
CA TYR A 718 18.58 14.55 22.12
C TYR A 718 19.90 13.81 22.28
N ARG A 719 19.86 12.50 22.51
CA ARG A 719 21.09 11.70 22.62
C ARG A 719 21.90 11.66 21.32
N SER A 720 21.21 11.61 20.17
CA SER A 720 21.87 11.68 18.86
C SER A 720 22.57 13.00 18.63
N ILE A 721 21.92 14.11 19.01
CA ILE A 721 22.48 15.46 18.93
C ILE A 721 23.65 15.61 19.88
N GLU A 722 23.54 15.15 21.12
CA GLU A 722 24.61 15.18 22.13
C GLU A 722 25.88 14.48 21.62
N LYS A 723 25.77 13.24 21.15
CA LYS A 723 26.87 12.47 20.55
C LYS A 723 27.49 13.18 19.35
N PHE A 724 26.68 13.85 18.53
CA PHE A 724 27.18 14.59 17.41
C PHE A 724 28.01 15.82 17.86
N PHE A 725 27.56 16.55 18.86
CA PHE A 725 28.31 17.69 19.38
C PHE A 725 29.58 17.26 20.13
N GLU A 726 29.58 16.17 20.86
CA GLU A 726 30.78 15.57 21.47
C GLU A 726 31.85 15.32 20.39
N LEU A 727 31.47 14.66 19.28
CA LEU A 727 32.39 14.43 18.17
C LEU A 727 32.89 15.74 17.56
N TYR A 728 32.01 16.74 17.38
CA TYR A 728 32.39 18.01 16.80
C TYR A 728 33.43 18.75 17.68
N GLU A 729 33.30 18.67 18.99
CA GLU A 729 34.26 19.26 19.94
C GLU A 729 35.62 18.55 19.89
N GLU A 730 35.63 17.23 19.84
CA GLU A 730 36.86 16.46 19.69
C GLU A 730 37.63 16.75 18.39
N THR A 731 36.92 17.08 17.31
CA THR A 731 37.52 17.38 16.01
C THR A 731 37.98 18.83 15.85
N THR A 732 37.53 19.73 16.73
CA THR A 732 37.85 21.18 16.71
C THR A 732 38.81 21.62 17.80
N SER A 733 39.05 20.77 18.80
CA SER A 733 40.09 20.91 19.83
C SER A 733 41.43 20.34 19.33
#